data_e8d54791a60b0e91e487de434ca78904
#
_entry.id   e8d54791a60b0e91e487de434ca78904
#
_cell.length_a   1.000
_cell.length_b   1.000
_cell.length_c   1.000
_cell.angle_alpha   90.00
_cell.angle_beta   90.00
_cell.angle_gamma   90.00
#
_symmetry.space_group_name_H-M   'P 1'
#
loop_
_entity.id
_entity.type
_entity.pdbx_description
1 polymer ?
#
loop_
_entity_poly.entity_id
_entity_poly.type
_entity_poly.pdbx_seq_one_letter_code
_entity_poly.pdbx_strand_id
1 'polypeptide(L)'
;MFRLTNKLAISNLIKNRKLYYPFALSVILAVTISYLFYSLAFNPKIVDLRGASAIQFTLQLGLVVVTLASAIIVLYANSFVMKNRSKELGVYGMLGLEKRHLIGMTFKELLIFGLVTVTAGIGIGALFDNLIFALLLKLAKMKVELVATFQWSVVLSILLVFGFIFLVIVFLNAVRIIRMDALQLSREKAKGEKKGRFLVLQTLVGLITLGGGYYLALSVTDAFKAVATFFIAVMLVIVGTYLLFNAGITVFLQLLKKNKRYYYQPNSLISVSNLIFRMKKNAVGLATIAILSTMVLITMSAATSIYNGSENMKKLMYPHDFDVKGQHVEVEDLDKLLTQYASEKNLTISNKDVLNYASFGLSSQEGTKLTIFEKGQNNVMPKTVFLVFDQKDYEKMTGQKLNLTGNEVGLWARNDQLKDQKAFSLNNQKYTIKEAIQQDFIANHVSNPYVLLVSDYNYLVVADIQSFLKQFQDSAIYTQLYGGMDVTASLEEQLKLSDDFEEFVNNFSHNLKNEDGMVYGGGTASDAIAQMNALFGGVLFIGIFLSIIFMIGTVLVIYYKQISEGYEDRERFVILQKVGLDQKQVKQTINKQVLTVFFLPVIFAFLHLAFAYHMLSLILKVIGVVDTAMMLSVTLSICGIFALIYVLIFMITSRSYRRIIQM
;
A
#
# COMPACT_ATOMS: atom_id res chain seq x y z
N MET A 1 41.22 -7.95 -31.12
CA MET A 1 39.82 -7.53 -30.80
C MET A 1 39.47 -7.73 -29.32
N PHE A 2 39.70 -8.88 -28.68
CA PHE A 2 39.33 -9.11 -27.25
C PHE A 2 39.96 -8.10 -26.27
N ARG A 3 41.28 -7.82 -26.38
CA ARG A 3 41.96 -6.81 -25.54
C ARG A 3 41.42 -5.39 -25.76
N LEU A 4 41.06 -5.02 -27.00
CA LEU A 4 40.52 -3.71 -27.33
C LEU A 4 39.13 -3.52 -26.71
N THR A 5 38.25 -4.51 -26.84
CA THR A 5 36.88 -4.44 -26.26
C THR A 5 36.90 -4.39 -24.72
N ASN A 6 37.88 -5.07 -24.05
CA ASN A 6 38.07 -4.97 -22.59
C ASN A 6 38.50 -3.55 -22.16
N LYS A 7 39.54 -3.00 -22.87
CA LYS A 7 40.01 -1.63 -22.56
C LYS A 7 38.93 -0.58 -22.79
N LEU A 8 38.15 -0.74 -23.88
CA LEU A 8 37.01 0.15 -24.15
C LEU A 8 35.92 0.01 -23.11
N ALA A 9 35.58 -1.20 -22.66
CA ALA A 9 34.56 -1.42 -21.63
C ALA A 9 34.91 -0.70 -20.32
N ILE A 10 36.13 -0.88 -19.81
CA ILE A 10 36.57 -0.20 -18.57
C ILE A 10 36.66 1.31 -18.79
N SER A 11 37.24 1.78 -19.89
CA SER A 11 37.34 3.20 -20.20
C SER A 11 35.97 3.87 -20.29
N ASN A 12 34.96 3.20 -20.85
CA ASN A 12 33.60 3.72 -20.98
C ASN A 12 32.91 3.87 -19.63
N LEU A 13 33.07 2.90 -18.71
CA LEU A 13 32.52 3.01 -17.35
C LEU A 13 33.09 4.22 -16.62
N ILE A 14 34.40 4.46 -16.74
CA ILE A 14 35.08 5.60 -16.09
C ILE A 14 34.71 6.93 -16.73
N LYS A 15 34.72 7.02 -18.06
CA LYS A 15 34.41 8.26 -18.80
C LYS A 15 32.97 8.68 -18.66
N ASN A 16 32.05 7.72 -18.66
CA ASN A 16 30.60 7.94 -18.54
C ASN A 16 30.09 7.88 -17.10
N ARG A 17 30.98 8.18 -16.11
CA ARG A 17 30.64 8.10 -14.67
C ARG A 17 29.37 8.87 -14.29
N LYS A 18 29.10 10.02 -14.88
CA LYS A 18 27.88 10.81 -14.62
C LYS A 18 26.59 10.07 -14.98
N LEU A 19 26.66 9.13 -15.92
CA LEU A 19 25.56 8.30 -16.37
C LEU A 19 25.45 7.00 -15.54
N TYR A 20 26.60 6.39 -15.20
CA TYR A 20 26.64 5.13 -14.49
C TYR A 20 26.48 5.23 -12.97
N TYR A 21 26.89 6.34 -12.32
CA TYR A 21 26.75 6.49 -10.86
C TYR A 21 25.31 6.39 -10.35
N PRO A 22 24.31 7.08 -10.92
CA PRO A 22 22.94 6.91 -10.48
C PRO A 22 22.40 5.51 -10.75
N PHE A 23 22.83 4.88 -11.86
CA PHE A 23 22.48 3.49 -12.16
C PHE A 23 23.08 2.54 -11.12
N ALA A 24 24.35 2.73 -10.77
CA ALA A 24 25.03 1.93 -9.74
C ALA A 24 24.32 2.09 -8.38
N LEU A 25 24.01 3.33 -7.97
CA LEU A 25 23.30 3.58 -6.73
C LEU A 25 21.94 2.88 -6.70
N SER A 26 21.18 2.93 -7.80
CA SER A 26 19.89 2.26 -7.90
C SER A 26 19.99 0.75 -7.80
N VAL A 27 20.97 0.14 -8.48
CA VAL A 27 21.22 -1.31 -8.41
C VAL A 27 21.66 -1.70 -7.01
N ILE A 28 22.62 -0.97 -6.41
CA ILE A 28 23.09 -1.23 -5.05
C ILE A 28 21.93 -1.19 -4.06
N LEU A 29 21.10 -0.16 -4.10
CA LEU A 29 19.94 -0.03 -3.21
C LEU A 29 18.88 -1.11 -3.46
N ALA A 30 18.60 -1.46 -4.72
CA ALA A 30 17.69 -2.54 -5.07
C ALA A 30 18.19 -3.89 -4.56
N VAL A 31 19.49 -4.18 -4.73
CA VAL A 31 20.13 -5.39 -4.20
C VAL A 31 20.11 -5.40 -2.67
N THR A 32 20.46 -4.29 -2.04
CA THR A 32 20.45 -4.14 -0.57
C THR A 32 19.07 -4.45 -0.01
N ILE A 33 18.01 -3.82 -0.54
CA ILE A 33 16.65 -4.03 -0.06
C ILE A 33 16.21 -5.48 -0.32
N SER A 34 16.50 -6.03 -1.50
CA SER A 34 16.18 -7.43 -1.80
C SER A 34 16.93 -8.38 -0.87
N TYR A 35 18.22 -8.16 -0.60
CA TYR A 35 18.99 -8.96 0.34
C TYR A 35 18.34 -8.97 1.74
N LEU A 36 17.98 -7.79 2.24
CA LEU A 36 17.33 -7.66 3.55
C LEU A 36 16.01 -8.45 3.62
N PHE A 37 15.18 -8.37 2.57
CA PHE A 37 13.93 -9.15 2.52
C PHE A 37 14.18 -10.66 2.44
N TYR A 38 15.15 -11.10 1.66
CA TYR A 38 15.52 -12.52 1.59
C TYR A 38 16.11 -13.01 2.91
N SER A 39 16.99 -12.20 3.54
CA SER A 39 17.57 -12.53 4.85
C SER A 39 16.48 -12.68 5.92
N LEU A 40 15.53 -11.76 5.98
CA LEU A 40 14.41 -11.82 6.92
C LEU A 40 13.46 -12.99 6.62
N ALA A 41 13.07 -13.18 5.36
CA ALA A 41 12.12 -14.23 4.98
C ALA A 41 12.62 -15.66 5.27
N PHE A 42 13.93 -15.87 5.21
CA PHE A 42 14.58 -17.17 5.47
C PHE A 42 15.31 -17.22 6.81
N ASN A 43 15.11 -16.25 7.71
CA ASN A 43 15.75 -16.25 9.01
C ASN A 43 15.16 -17.34 9.93
N PRO A 44 15.96 -18.34 10.37
CA PRO A 44 15.47 -19.41 11.21
C PRO A 44 14.95 -18.94 12.58
N LYS A 45 15.44 -17.80 13.06
CA LYS A 45 15.00 -17.21 14.34
C LYS A 45 13.56 -16.69 14.31
N ILE A 46 13.01 -16.41 13.13
CA ILE A 46 11.60 -15.99 13.02
C ILE A 46 10.66 -17.15 13.34
N VAL A 47 11.07 -18.40 13.10
CA VAL A 47 10.23 -19.59 13.38
C VAL A 47 9.91 -19.72 14.86
N ASP A 48 10.83 -19.31 15.73
CA ASP A 48 10.70 -19.40 17.19
C ASP A 48 9.85 -18.24 17.79
N LEU A 49 9.46 -17.26 16.97
CA LEU A 49 8.69 -16.10 17.44
C LEU A 49 7.19 -16.40 17.47
N ARG A 50 6.48 -15.89 18.48
CA ARG A 50 5.02 -15.89 18.46
C ARG A 50 4.50 -15.03 17.31
N GLY A 51 3.55 -15.56 16.52
CA GLY A 51 3.13 -14.91 15.28
C GLY A 51 4.09 -15.13 14.11
N ALA A 52 5.02 -16.09 14.20
CA ALA A 52 5.97 -16.45 13.15
C ALA A 52 5.32 -16.68 11.80
N SER A 53 4.18 -17.39 11.75
CA SER A 53 3.44 -17.66 10.53
C SER A 53 2.95 -16.38 9.85
N ALA A 54 2.44 -15.42 10.62
CA ALA A 54 1.98 -14.13 10.10
C ALA A 54 3.13 -13.28 9.54
N ILE A 55 4.27 -13.24 10.25
CA ILE A 55 5.47 -12.56 9.79
C ILE A 55 6.01 -13.21 8.51
N GLN A 56 6.16 -14.54 8.49
CA GLN A 56 6.68 -15.28 7.34
C GLN A 56 5.79 -15.08 6.11
N PHE A 57 4.47 -15.22 6.25
CA PHE A 57 3.53 -14.97 5.17
C PHE A 57 3.69 -13.55 4.60
N THR A 58 3.77 -12.54 5.48
CA THR A 58 3.92 -11.15 5.09
C THR A 58 5.26 -10.92 4.40
N LEU A 59 6.36 -11.44 4.95
CA LEU A 59 7.68 -11.30 4.34
C LEU A 59 7.80 -12.00 2.99
N GLN A 60 7.17 -13.17 2.79
CA GLN A 60 7.13 -13.87 1.50
C GLN A 60 6.39 -13.07 0.45
N LEU A 61 5.23 -12.46 0.80
CA LEU A 61 4.55 -11.53 -0.09
C LEU A 61 5.43 -10.32 -0.43
N GLY A 62 6.04 -9.73 0.59
CA GLY A 62 6.95 -8.59 0.42
C GLY A 62 8.13 -8.92 -0.48
N LEU A 63 8.73 -10.09 -0.33
CA LEU A 63 9.84 -10.58 -1.14
C LEU A 63 9.51 -10.63 -2.63
N VAL A 64 8.33 -11.13 -2.99
CA VAL A 64 7.88 -11.18 -4.40
C VAL A 64 7.72 -9.75 -4.95
N VAL A 65 7.03 -8.89 -4.21
CA VAL A 65 6.75 -7.52 -4.66
C VAL A 65 8.03 -6.69 -4.76
N VAL A 66 8.92 -6.80 -3.76
CA VAL A 66 10.22 -6.10 -3.73
C VAL A 66 11.11 -6.56 -4.88
N THR A 67 11.15 -7.86 -5.17
CA THR A 67 11.94 -8.42 -6.27
C THR A 67 11.44 -7.90 -7.63
N LEU A 68 10.12 -7.90 -7.84
CA LEU A 68 9.51 -7.37 -9.07
C LEU A 68 9.77 -5.86 -9.23
N ALA A 69 9.56 -5.09 -8.16
CA ALA A 69 9.82 -3.64 -8.16
C ALA A 69 11.31 -3.33 -8.45
N SER A 70 12.22 -4.07 -7.82
CA SER A 70 13.66 -3.95 -8.05
C SER A 70 14.03 -4.27 -9.52
N ALA A 71 13.46 -5.33 -10.08
CA ALA A 71 13.67 -5.69 -11.48
C ALA A 71 13.21 -4.56 -12.43
N ILE A 72 12.02 -4.03 -12.22
CA ILE A 72 11.47 -2.93 -13.04
C ILE A 72 12.38 -1.70 -12.98
N ILE A 73 12.85 -1.31 -11.80
CA ILE A 73 13.70 -0.13 -11.63
C ILE A 73 15.07 -0.33 -12.30
N VAL A 74 15.68 -1.49 -12.14
CA VAL A 74 16.98 -1.81 -12.74
C VAL A 74 16.89 -1.87 -14.27
N LEU A 75 15.83 -2.48 -14.82
CA LEU A 75 15.53 -2.50 -16.25
C LEU A 75 15.29 -1.09 -16.81
N TYR A 76 14.54 -0.26 -16.09
CA TYR A 76 14.30 1.12 -16.48
C TYR A 76 15.59 1.93 -16.50
N ALA A 77 16.41 1.84 -15.45
CA ALA A 77 17.70 2.52 -15.34
C ALA A 77 18.64 2.14 -16.48
N ASN A 78 18.75 0.84 -16.78
CA ASN A 78 19.53 0.35 -17.92
C ASN A 78 19.00 0.89 -19.27
N SER A 79 17.69 0.88 -19.47
CA SER A 79 17.09 1.39 -20.71
C SER A 79 17.46 2.85 -20.96
N PHE A 80 17.52 3.65 -19.88
CA PHE A 80 17.95 5.04 -19.96
C PHE A 80 19.45 5.17 -20.30
N VAL A 81 20.31 4.41 -19.63
CA VAL A 81 21.75 4.38 -19.91
C VAL A 81 22.00 4.02 -21.38
N MET A 82 21.35 2.96 -21.86
CA MET A 82 21.48 2.51 -23.26
C MET A 82 20.97 3.54 -24.27
N LYS A 83 19.87 4.25 -23.96
CA LYS A 83 19.36 5.31 -24.82
C LYS A 83 20.39 6.44 -25.01
N ASN A 84 21.05 6.86 -23.95
CA ASN A 84 22.07 7.91 -24.04
C ASN A 84 23.36 7.42 -24.73
N ARG A 85 23.72 6.15 -24.54
CA ARG A 85 24.91 5.54 -25.17
C ARG A 85 24.71 5.13 -26.63
N SER A 86 23.47 5.08 -27.11
CA SER A 86 23.16 4.70 -28.50
C SER A 86 23.96 5.52 -29.52
N LYS A 87 24.22 6.80 -29.23
CA LYS A 87 25.04 7.67 -30.09
C LYS A 87 26.50 7.25 -30.13
N GLU A 88 27.10 6.94 -29.00
CA GLU A 88 28.50 6.46 -28.91
C GLU A 88 28.64 5.12 -29.62
N LEU A 89 27.68 4.21 -29.40
CA LEU A 89 27.67 2.90 -30.08
C LEU A 89 27.50 3.05 -31.59
N GLY A 90 26.69 4.04 -32.04
CA GLY A 90 26.57 4.37 -33.46
C GLY A 90 27.88 4.87 -34.06
N VAL A 91 28.63 5.73 -33.35
CA VAL A 91 29.97 6.18 -33.78
C VAL A 91 30.94 5.01 -33.88
N TYR A 92 30.97 4.11 -32.91
CA TYR A 92 31.81 2.91 -32.99
C TYR A 92 31.45 2.02 -34.19
N GLY A 93 30.16 1.88 -34.51
CA GLY A 93 29.73 1.19 -35.73
C GLY A 93 30.16 1.87 -37.00
N MET A 94 30.14 3.20 -37.09
CA MET A 94 30.67 3.96 -38.24
C MET A 94 32.22 3.83 -38.39
N LEU A 95 32.93 3.65 -37.28
CA LEU A 95 34.36 3.42 -37.23
C LEU A 95 34.76 1.96 -37.54
N GLY A 96 33.79 1.11 -37.94
CA GLY A 96 34.03 -0.24 -38.41
C GLY A 96 33.90 -1.35 -37.37
N LEU A 97 33.36 -1.08 -36.16
CA LEU A 97 33.05 -2.13 -35.19
C LEU A 97 31.75 -2.84 -35.59
N GLU A 98 31.82 -4.13 -35.86
CA GLU A 98 30.66 -4.96 -36.12
C GLU A 98 29.71 -5.04 -34.91
N LYS A 99 28.42 -5.29 -35.14
CA LYS A 99 27.39 -5.40 -34.10
C LYS A 99 27.75 -6.45 -33.04
N ARG A 100 28.37 -7.58 -33.43
CA ARG A 100 28.84 -8.61 -32.46
C ARG A 100 29.91 -8.09 -31.51
N HIS A 101 30.80 -7.21 -31.96
CA HIS A 101 31.84 -6.61 -31.14
C HIS A 101 31.23 -5.57 -30.17
N LEU A 102 30.19 -4.81 -30.58
CA LEU A 102 29.45 -3.87 -29.75
C LEU A 102 28.68 -4.60 -28.65
N ILE A 103 28.02 -5.74 -28.98
CA ILE A 103 27.33 -6.60 -28.02
C ILE A 103 28.31 -7.16 -26.99
N GLY A 104 29.43 -7.70 -27.44
CA GLY A 104 30.49 -8.25 -26.57
C GLY A 104 31.09 -7.18 -25.64
N MET A 105 31.27 -5.94 -26.11
CA MET A 105 31.74 -4.83 -25.31
C MET A 105 30.73 -4.48 -24.24
N THR A 106 29.46 -4.31 -24.62
CA THR A 106 28.35 -3.96 -23.68
C THR A 106 28.12 -5.08 -22.66
N PHE A 107 28.24 -6.34 -23.06
CA PHE A 107 28.18 -7.47 -22.14
C PHE A 107 29.27 -7.41 -21.05
N LYS A 108 30.54 -7.14 -21.44
CA LYS A 108 31.64 -7.00 -20.48
C LYS A 108 31.46 -5.82 -19.54
N GLU A 109 30.98 -4.69 -20.06
CA GLU A 109 30.64 -3.52 -19.23
C GLU A 109 29.58 -3.86 -18.17
N LEU A 110 28.50 -4.53 -18.58
CA LEU A 110 27.42 -4.94 -17.67
C LEU A 110 27.87 -6.02 -16.68
N LEU A 111 28.76 -6.93 -17.09
CA LEU A 111 29.30 -7.96 -16.20
C LEU A 111 30.16 -7.33 -15.09
N ILE A 112 31.10 -6.44 -15.45
CA ILE A 112 31.92 -5.72 -14.45
C ILE A 112 31.04 -4.85 -13.56
N PHE A 113 30.13 -4.11 -14.16
CA PHE A 113 29.19 -3.24 -13.44
C PHE A 113 28.30 -4.04 -12.49
N GLY A 114 27.71 -5.15 -12.97
CA GLY A 114 26.85 -6.02 -12.17
C GLY A 114 27.59 -6.66 -11.00
N LEU A 115 28.79 -7.21 -11.25
CA LEU A 115 29.63 -7.77 -10.18
C LEU A 115 29.89 -6.75 -9.06
N VAL A 116 30.35 -5.55 -9.42
CA VAL A 116 30.67 -4.50 -8.42
C VAL A 116 29.41 -4.04 -7.67
N THR A 117 28.32 -3.81 -8.37
CA THR A 117 27.09 -3.27 -7.75
C THR A 117 26.35 -4.31 -6.91
N VAL A 118 26.30 -5.57 -7.37
CA VAL A 118 25.64 -6.66 -6.61
C VAL A 118 26.44 -7.01 -5.37
N THR A 119 27.77 -7.15 -5.46
CA THR A 119 28.61 -7.41 -4.29
C THR A 119 28.55 -6.25 -3.28
N ALA A 120 28.57 -5.01 -3.73
CA ALA A 120 28.41 -3.85 -2.87
C ALA A 120 27.03 -3.83 -2.18
N GLY A 121 25.97 -4.15 -2.91
CA GLY A 121 24.60 -4.22 -2.37
C GLY A 121 24.44 -5.32 -1.33
N ILE A 122 25.00 -6.51 -1.57
CA ILE A 122 25.01 -7.61 -0.59
C ILE A 122 25.81 -7.19 0.65
N GLY A 123 26.98 -6.58 0.49
CA GLY A 123 27.81 -6.13 1.60
C GLY A 123 27.11 -5.08 2.48
N ILE A 124 26.43 -4.10 1.87
CA ILE A 124 25.65 -3.10 2.59
C ILE A 124 24.43 -3.77 3.25
N GLY A 125 23.73 -4.68 2.56
CA GLY A 125 22.62 -5.43 3.12
C GLY A 125 23.02 -6.22 4.36
N ALA A 126 24.10 -6.97 4.30
CA ALA A 126 24.63 -7.72 5.43
C ALA A 126 25.04 -6.82 6.62
N LEU A 127 25.58 -5.64 6.33
CA LEU A 127 25.91 -4.65 7.38
C LEU A 127 24.68 -4.14 8.14
N PHE A 128 23.58 -3.89 7.43
CA PHE A 128 22.36 -3.36 8.02
C PHE A 128 21.36 -4.44 8.44
N ASP A 129 21.63 -5.71 8.24
CA ASP A 129 20.70 -6.83 8.48
C ASP A 129 20.17 -6.86 9.92
N ASN A 130 21.06 -6.77 10.92
CA ASN A 130 20.67 -6.69 12.34
C ASN A 130 19.78 -5.49 12.65
N LEU A 131 20.08 -4.31 12.09
CA LEU A 131 19.31 -3.11 12.32
C LEU A 131 17.89 -3.24 11.73
N ILE A 132 17.78 -3.81 10.56
CA ILE A 132 16.51 -3.98 9.86
C ILE A 132 15.68 -5.10 10.49
N PHE A 133 16.32 -6.17 10.99
CA PHE A 133 15.65 -7.18 11.81
C PHE A 133 15.08 -6.57 13.10
N ALA A 134 15.87 -5.77 13.83
CA ALA A 134 15.39 -5.04 15.01
C ALA A 134 14.24 -4.08 14.68
N LEU A 135 14.28 -3.42 13.52
CA LEU A 135 13.17 -2.57 13.06
C LEU A 135 11.89 -3.38 12.84
N LEU A 136 11.98 -4.55 12.18
CA LEU A 136 10.84 -5.44 11.98
C LEU A 136 10.23 -5.87 13.31
N LEU A 137 11.05 -6.35 14.27
CA LEU A 137 10.57 -6.75 15.59
C LEU A 137 9.91 -5.57 16.34
N LYS A 138 10.50 -4.38 16.25
CA LYS A 138 9.92 -3.17 16.87
C LYS A 138 8.56 -2.81 16.26
N LEU A 139 8.41 -2.88 14.93
CA LEU A 139 7.14 -2.63 14.27
C LEU A 139 6.10 -3.71 14.60
N ALA A 140 6.53 -4.96 14.74
CA ALA A 140 5.70 -6.06 15.21
C ALA A 140 5.41 -6.03 16.73
N LYS A 141 5.91 -5.00 17.45
CA LYS A 141 5.80 -4.85 18.92
C LYS A 141 6.32 -6.08 19.69
N MET A 142 7.36 -6.72 19.17
CA MET A 142 8.02 -7.86 19.78
C MET A 142 9.27 -7.44 20.53
N LYS A 143 9.76 -8.32 21.42
CA LYS A 143 11.04 -8.12 22.13
C LYS A 143 12.18 -8.06 21.09
N VAL A 144 12.94 -6.97 21.13
CA VAL A 144 14.03 -6.76 20.19
C VAL A 144 15.23 -7.61 20.60
N GLU A 145 15.52 -8.65 19.82
CA GLU A 145 16.74 -9.45 19.93
C GLU A 145 17.60 -9.23 18.68
N LEU A 146 18.86 -8.85 18.86
CA LEU A 146 19.79 -8.58 17.75
C LEU A 146 20.47 -9.90 17.35
N VAL A 147 19.79 -10.73 16.58
CA VAL A 147 20.32 -12.02 16.10
C VAL A 147 20.04 -12.21 14.61
N ALA A 148 20.70 -11.39 13.77
CA ALA A 148 20.77 -11.74 12.36
C ALA A 148 21.88 -12.77 12.14
N THR A 149 21.52 -13.87 11.49
CA THR A 149 22.48 -14.92 11.11
C THR A 149 22.83 -14.76 9.64
N PHE A 150 24.12 -14.56 9.32
CA PHE A 150 24.56 -14.54 7.94
C PHE A 150 24.28 -15.88 7.25
N GLN A 151 23.55 -15.84 6.14
CA GLN A 151 23.12 -17.05 5.43
C GLN A 151 23.66 -17.06 4.00
N TRP A 152 24.51 -18.07 3.69
CA TRP A 152 25.02 -18.27 2.33
C TRP A 152 23.92 -18.55 1.30
N SER A 153 22.82 -19.18 1.70
CA SER A 153 21.65 -19.44 0.86
C SER A 153 21.01 -18.15 0.36
N VAL A 154 20.95 -17.11 1.20
CA VAL A 154 20.44 -15.78 0.83
C VAL A 154 21.36 -15.12 -0.20
N VAL A 155 22.67 -15.16 0.03
CA VAL A 155 23.66 -14.62 -0.94
C VAL A 155 23.49 -15.29 -2.29
N LEU A 156 23.39 -16.62 -2.32
CA LEU A 156 23.19 -17.37 -3.56
C LEU A 156 21.87 -17.01 -4.25
N SER A 157 20.79 -16.87 -3.48
CA SER A 157 19.48 -16.48 -4.03
C SER A 157 19.52 -15.09 -4.67
N ILE A 158 20.18 -14.13 -4.04
CA ILE A 158 20.35 -12.78 -4.58
C ILE A 158 21.23 -12.81 -5.85
N LEU A 159 22.30 -13.57 -5.86
CA LEU A 159 23.15 -13.74 -7.05
C LEU A 159 22.36 -14.35 -8.22
N LEU A 160 21.49 -15.33 -7.96
CA LEU A 160 20.65 -15.95 -9.00
C LEU A 160 19.60 -14.96 -9.53
N VAL A 161 18.88 -14.26 -8.65
CA VAL A 161 17.85 -13.30 -9.03
C VAL A 161 18.44 -12.14 -9.83
N PHE A 162 19.44 -11.46 -9.31
CA PHE A 162 20.06 -10.34 -10.02
C PHE A 162 20.87 -10.80 -11.23
N GLY A 163 21.48 -11.99 -11.18
CA GLY A 163 22.10 -12.63 -12.35
C GLY A 163 21.08 -12.80 -13.48
N PHE A 164 19.88 -13.30 -13.18
CA PHE A 164 18.79 -13.40 -14.15
C PHE A 164 18.35 -12.03 -14.68
N ILE A 165 18.17 -11.01 -13.81
CA ILE A 165 17.84 -9.64 -14.22
C ILE A 165 18.91 -9.10 -15.18
N PHE A 166 20.20 -9.28 -14.87
CA PHE A 166 21.29 -8.84 -15.75
C PHE A 166 21.34 -9.61 -17.07
N LEU A 167 21.01 -10.90 -17.08
CA LEU A 167 20.86 -11.67 -18.33
C LEU A 167 19.75 -11.10 -19.22
N VAL A 168 18.60 -10.78 -18.64
CA VAL A 168 17.50 -10.10 -19.37
C VAL A 168 17.97 -8.74 -19.91
N ILE A 169 18.71 -7.98 -19.14
CA ILE A 169 19.29 -6.69 -19.57
C ILE A 169 20.22 -6.88 -20.76
N VAL A 170 21.13 -7.84 -20.69
CA VAL A 170 22.05 -8.15 -21.79
C VAL A 170 21.29 -8.53 -23.06
N PHE A 171 20.27 -9.37 -22.93
CA PHE A 171 19.42 -9.75 -24.06
C PHE A 171 18.71 -8.55 -24.69
N LEU A 172 18.07 -7.69 -23.88
CA LEU A 172 17.38 -6.49 -24.36
C LEU A 172 18.35 -5.51 -25.04
N ASN A 173 19.55 -5.34 -24.49
CA ASN A 173 20.57 -4.49 -25.06
C ASN A 173 21.10 -5.06 -26.37
N ALA A 174 21.31 -6.38 -26.47
CA ALA A 174 21.70 -7.04 -27.71
C ALA A 174 20.66 -6.85 -28.82
N VAL A 175 19.36 -7.08 -28.51
CA VAL A 175 18.24 -6.82 -29.46
C VAL A 175 18.25 -5.37 -29.91
N ARG A 176 18.48 -4.42 -29.00
CA ARG A 176 18.55 -3.00 -29.34
C ARG A 176 19.71 -2.69 -30.28
N ILE A 177 20.92 -3.21 -30.02
CA ILE A 177 22.10 -3.01 -30.86
C ILE A 177 21.89 -3.63 -32.25
N ILE A 178 21.28 -4.82 -32.33
CA ILE A 178 20.98 -5.48 -33.63
C ILE A 178 20.04 -4.61 -34.49
N ARG A 179 19.03 -3.98 -33.83
CA ARG A 179 18.05 -3.12 -34.52
C ARG A 179 18.53 -1.69 -34.77
N MET A 180 19.70 -1.31 -34.25
CA MET A 180 20.29 0.01 -34.46
C MET A 180 20.82 0.15 -35.90
N ASP A 181 20.40 1.24 -36.56
CA ASP A 181 21.00 1.72 -37.80
C ASP A 181 21.89 2.93 -37.49
N ALA A 182 23.19 2.80 -37.67
CA ALA A 182 24.18 3.83 -37.35
C ALA A 182 23.95 5.14 -38.12
N LEU A 183 23.45 5.07 -39.36
CA LEU A 183 23.14 6.23 -40.19
C LEU A 183 21.87 6.99 -39.70
N GLN A 184 20.85 6.27 -39.19
CA GLN A 184 19.64 6.90 -38.67
C GLN A 184 19.90 7.67 -37.37
N LEU A 185 20.79 7.20 -36.50
CA LEU A 185 21.17 7.83 -35.24
C LEU A 185 21.83 9.21 -35.46
N SER A 186 22.64 9.36 -36.51
CA SER A 186 23.24 10.63 -36.89
C SER A 186 22.19 11.62 -37.44
N ARG A 187 21.15 11.12 -38.10
CA ARG A 187 20.09 11.94 -38.74
C ARG A 187 18.87 12.23 -37.85
N GLU A 188 18.71 11.56 -36.69
CA GLU A 188 17.58 11.79 -35.78
C GLU A 188 17.50 13.24 -35.24
N LYS A 189 18.64 13.94 -35.12
CA LYS A 189 18.65 15.39 -34.79
C LYS A 189 18.06 16.28 -35.91
N ALA A 190 18.07 15.82 -37.15
CA ALA A 190 17.61 16.61 -38.32
C ALA A 190 16.18 16.27 -38.77
N LYS A 191 15.61 15.16 -38.33
CA LYS A 191 14.20 14.86 -38.65
C LYS A 191 13.29 15.67 -37.74
N GLY A 192 12.68 16.72 -38.29
CA GLY A 192 11.56 17.39 -37.67
C GLY A 192 10.49 16.39 -37.28
N GLU A 193 9.98 16.48 -36.04
CA GLU A 193 8.99 15.57 -35.52
C GLU A 193 7.76 15.50 -36.42
N LYS A 194 7.39 14.29 -36.84
CA LYS A 194 6.13 14.06 -37.57
C LYS A 194 4.98 14.55 -36.69
N LYS A 195 4.14 15.45 -37.24
CA LYS A 195 2.87 15.83 -36.60
C LYS A 195 2.10 14.54 -36.30
N GLY A 196 1.90 14.21 -35.03
CA GLY A 196 1.15 13.03 -34.63
C GLY A 196 -0.29 13.15 -35.13
N ARG A 197 -0.66 12.35 -36.16
CA ARG A 197 -1.98 12.34 -36.80
C ARG A 197 -3.13 12.03 -35.84
N PHE A 198 -2.83 11.48 -34.67
CA PHE A 198 -3.82 10.95 -33.72
C PHE A 198 -3.72 11.54 -32.29
N LEU A 199 -3.07 12.73 -32.12
CA LEU A 199 -2.90 13.32 -30.77
C LEU A 199 -4.25 13.60 -30.08
N VAL A 200 -5.22 14.11 -30.81
CA VAL A 200 -6.56 14.42 -30.27
C VAL A 200 -7.27 13.11 -29.87
N LEU A 201 -7.22 12.09 -30.73
CA LEU A 201 -7.82 10.78 -30.44
C LEU A 201 -7.16 10.13 -29.21
N GLN A 202 -5.82 10.15 -29.13
CA GLN A 202 -5.10 9.64 -27.94
C GLN A 202 -5.46 10.42 -26.68
N THR A 203 -5.67 11.72 -26.78
CA THR A 203 -6.12 12.54 -25.65
C THR A 203 -7.52 12.16 -25.20
N LEU A 204 -8.46 11.98 -26.15
CA LEU A 204 -9.82 11.55 -25.84
C LEU A 204 -9.84 10.15 -25.18
N VAL A 205 -9.10 9.20 -25.76
CA VAL A 205 -8.98 7.86 -25.16
C VAL A 205 -8.34 7.95 -23.75
N GLY A 206 -7.31 8.80 -23.59
CA GLY A 206 -6.67 9.03 -22.29
C GLY A 206 -7.62 9.64 -21.25
N LEU A 207 -8.49 10.58 -21.66
CA LEU A 207 -9.51 11.16 -20.78
C LEU A 207 -10.59 10.14 -20.41
N ILE A 208 -11.04 9.33 -21.37
CA ILE A 208 -12.04 8.28 -21.14
C ILE A 208 -11.48 7.21 -20.18
N THR A 209 -10.25 6.74 -20.42
CA THR A 209 -9.64 5.71 -19.55
C THR A 209 -9.35 6.24 -18.16
N LEU A 210 -8.80 7.45 -18.02
CA LEU A 210 -8.56 8.06 -16.72
C LEU A 210 -9.87 8.38 -16.00
N GLY A 211 -10.83 9.00 -16.69
CA GLY A 211 -12.17 9.28 -16.15
C GLY A 211 -12.92 8.02 -15.77
N GLY A 212 -12.83 6.96 -16.57
CA GLY A 212 -13.38 5.64 -16.24
C GLY A 212 -12.77 5.03 -14.98
N GLY A 213 -11.44 5.13 -14.83
CA GLY A 213 -10.75 4.69 -13.60
C GLY A 213 -11.20 5.47 -12.36
N TYR A 214 -11.34 6.79 -12.46
CA TYR A 214 -11.83 7.63 -11.37
C TYR A 214 -13.31 7.39 -11.07
N TYR A 215 -14.13 7.21 -12.10
CA TYR A 215 -15.55 6.86 -11.93
C TYR A 215 -15.69 5.53 -11.18
N LEU A 216 -14.95 4.50 -11.58
CA LEU A 216 -14.95 3.23 -10.85
C LEU A 216 -14.52 3.42 -9.39
N ALA A 217 -13.47 4.22 -9.14
CA ALA A 217 -12.98 4.46 -7.78
C ALA A 217 -14.01 5.16 -6.88
N LEU A 218 -14.86 6.02 -7.43
CA LEU A 218 -15.88 6.77 -6.68
C LEU A 218 -17.25 6.08 -6.63
N SER A 219 -17.60 5.29 -7.64
CA SER A 219 -18.93 4.66 -7.76
C SER A 219 -19.11 3.40 -6.93
N VAL A 220 -18.02 2.78 -6.50
CA VAL A 220 -18.06 1.58 -5.66
C VAL A 220 -18.46 1.96 -4.24
N THR A 221 -19.52 1.32 -3.73
CA THR A 221 -20.03 1.50 -2.36
C THR A 221 -19.78 0.29 -1.47
N ASP A 222 -19.53 -0.86 -2.07
CA ASP A 222 -19.33 -2.14 -1.40
C ASP A 222 -17.83 -2.43 -1.24
N ALA A 223 -17.41 -2.75 -0.02
CA ALA A 223 -16.00 -2.93 0.32
C ALA A 223 -15.37 -4.16 -0.38
N PHE A 224 -16.10 -5.27 -0.54
CA PHE A 224 -15.59 -6.44 -1.27
C PHE A 224 -15.52 -6.20 -2.78
N LYS A 225 -16.51 -5.48 -3.34
CA LYS A 225 -16.45 -5.04 -4.73
C LYS A 225 -15.29 -4.08 -4.97
N ALA A 226 -14.93 -3.23 -3.98
CA ALA A 226 -13.79 -2.34 -4.07
C ALA A 226 -12.48 -3.12 -4.28
N VAL A 227 -12.26 -4.21 -3.55
CA VAL A 227 -11.07 -5.08 -3.73
C VAL A 227 -11.02 -5.66 -5.15
N ALA A 228 -12.15 -6.17 -5.65
CA ALA A 228 -12.21 -6.80 -6.98
C ALA A 228 -12.00 -5.79 -8.12
N THR A 229 -12.55 -4.57 -7.98
CA THR A 229 -12.48 -3.53 -9.02
C THR A 229 -11.21 -2.68 -8.95
N PHE A 230 -10.47 -2.72 -7.83
CA PHE A 230 -9.27 -1.92 -7.59
C PHE A 230 -8.23 -2.06 -8.70
N PHE A 231 -7.89 -3.31 -9.05
CA PHE A 231 -6.87 -3.56 -10.08
C PHE A 231 -7.28 -3.02 -11.45
N ILE A 232 -8.57 -3.10 -11.80
CA ILE A 232 -9.11 -2.57 -13.06
C ILE A 232 -8.98 -1.05 -13.06
N ALA A 233 -9.40 -0.39 -11.98
CA ALA A 233 -9.30 1.07 -11.83
C ALA A 233 -7.84 1.54 -11.93
N VAL A 234 -6.90 0.87 -11.24
CA VAL A 234 -5.47 1.18 -11.29
C VAL A 234 -4.92 1.04 -12.71
N MET A 235 -5.25 -0.03 -13.43
CA MET A 235 -4.79 -0.22 -14.82
C MET A 235 -5.32 0.87 -15.75
N LEU A 236 -6.59 1.25 -15.61
CA LEU A 236 -7.18 2.35 -16.38
C LEU A 236 -6.48 3.69 -16.08
N VAL A 237 -6.20 3.99 -14.80
CA VAL A 237 -5.48 5.20 -14.39
C VAL A 237 -4.06 5.21 -14.96
N ILE A 238 -3.33 4.09 -14.90
CA ILE A 238 -1.97 3.99 -15.47
C ILE A 238 -2.00 4.26 -16.98
N VAL A 239 -2.84 3.56 -17.72
CA VAL A 239 -2.96 3.72 -19.19
C VAL A 239 -3.39 5.14 -19.53
N GLY A 240 -4.42 5.66 -18.85
CA GLY A 240 -4.90 7.04 -19.05
C GLY A 240 -3.82 8.08 -18.79
N THR A 241 -3.04 7.91 -17.73
CA THR A 241 -1.93 8.81 -17.38
C THR A 241 -0.85 8.81 -18.47
N TYR A 242 -0.43 7.65 -18.95
CA TYR A 242 0.55 7.57 -20.05
C TYR A 242 0.01 8.25 -21.34
N LEU A 243 -1.25 8.03 -21.69
CA LEU A 243 -1.86 8.65 -22.88
C LEU A 243 -1.98 10.17 -22.72
N LEU A 244 -2.39 10.66 -21.54
CA LEU A 244 -2.52 12.10 -21.30
C LEU A 244 -1.18 12.82 -21.27
N PHE A 245 -0.15 12.24 -20.67
CA PHE A 245 1.18 12.83 -20.71
C PHE A 245 1.75 12.82 -22.14
N ASN A 246 1.50 11.74 -22.92
CA ASN A 246 2.01 11.61 -24.29
C ASN A 246 1.32 12.56 -25.28
N ALA A 247 0.00 12.69 -25.19
CA ALA A 247 -0.79 13.47 -26.15
C ALA A 247 -1.54 14.64 -25.50
N GLY A 248 -2.18 14.44 -24.34
CA GLY A 248 -3.09 15.41 -23.72
C GLY A 248 -2.42 16.73 -23.37
N ILE A 249 -1.24 16.69 -22.74
CA ILE A 249 -0.49 17.91 -22.39
C ILE A 249 -0.09 18.67 -23.66
N THR A 250 0.30 17.95 -24.72
CA THR A 250 0.63 18.58 -26.00
C THR A 250 -0.58 19.27 -26.62
N VAL A 251 -1.75 18.61 -26.62
CA VAL A 251 -3.02 19.19 -27.12
C VAL A 251 -3.43 20.40 -26.26
N PHE A 252 -3.34 20.30 -24.93
CA PHE A 252 -3.63 21.43 -24.04
C PHE A 252 -2.73 22.64 -24.31
N LEU A 253 -1.43 22.45 -24.47
CA LEU A 253 -0.50 23.52 -24.81
C LEU A 253 -0.77 24.11 -26.21
N GLN A 254 -1.21 23.28 -27.17
CA GLN A 254 -1.65 23.76 -28.49
C GLN A 254 -2.93 24.61 -28.41
N LEU A 255 -3.86 24.28 -27.51
CA LEU A 255 -5.05 25.10 -27.24
C LEU A 255 -4.66 26.43 -26.59
N LEU A 256 -3.73 26.43 -25.63
CA LEU A 256 -3.17 27.66 -25.05
C LEU A 256 -2.49 28.54 -26.12
N LYS A 257 -1.81 27.93 -27.08
CA LYS A 257 -1.21 28.63 -28.20
C LYS A 257 -2.25 29.36 -29.09
N LYS A 258 -3.48 28.83 -29.22
CA LYS A 258 -4.58 29.47 -29.95
C LYS A 258 -5.11 30.72 -29.25
N ASN A 259 -4.95 30.84 -27.93
CA ASN A 259 -5.33 32.04 -27.19
C ASN A 259 -4.27 33.15 -27.42
N LYS A 260 -4.51 34.01 -28.39
CA LYS A 260 -3.57 35.05 -28.82
C LYS A 260 -3.19 36.02 -27.68
N ARG A 261 -4.15 36.39 -26.80
CA ARG A 261 -3.92 37.29 -25.67
C ARG A 261 -2.92 36.76 -24.66
N TYR A 262 -2.91 35.45 -24.40
CA TYR A 262 -1.97 34.78 -23.49
C TYR A 262 -0.64 34.46 -24.20
N TYR A 263 -0.71 33.94 -25.45
CA TYR A 263 0.45 33.42 -26.16
C TYR A 263 1.47 34.49 -26.54
N TYR A 264 0.99 35.68 -27.01
CA TYR A 264 1.88 36.75 -27.47
C TYR A 264 2.55 37.59 -26.33
N GLN A 265 2.31 37.23 -25.08
CA GLN A 265 3.13 37.78 -23.99
C GLN A 265 4.57 37.24 -24.11
N PRO A 266 5.64 38.06 -23.98
CA PRO A 266 7.03 37.65 -24.26
C PRO A 266 7.46 36.38 -23.51
N ASN A 267 7.14 36.27 -22.21
CA ASN A 267 7.46 35.13 -21.40
C ASN A 267 6.62 33.89 -21.73
N SER A 268 5.38 34.05 -22.18
CA SER A 268 4.46 32.94 -22.52
C SER A 268 4.77 32.34 -23.88
N LEU A 269 5.14 33.18 -24.87
CA LEU A 269 5.52 32.75 -26.21
C LEU A 269 6.69 31.78 -26.19
N ILE A 270 7.76 32.13 -25.46
CA ILE A 270 8.96 31.29 -25.33
C ILE A 270 8.64 30.04 -24.51
N SER A 271 7.94 30.21 -23.37
CA SER A 271 7.63 29.10 -22.47
C SER A 271 6.71 28.06 -23.12
N VAL A 272 5.58 28.49 -23.74
CA VAL A 272 4.61 27.55 -24.34
C VAL A 272 5.22 26.83 -25.54
N SER A 273 5.94 27.55 -26.43
CA SER A 273 6.58 26.95 -27.59
C SER A 273 7.64 25.88 -27.19
N ASN A 274 8.46 26.19 -26.21
CA ASN A 274 9.46 25.24 -25.69
C ASN A 274 8.81 24.07 -24.94
N LEU A 275 7.74 24.33 -24.15
CA LEU A 275 7.04 23.29 -23.40
C LEU A 275 6.35 22.29 -24.34
N ILE A 276 5.73 22.71 -25.44
CA ILE A 276 5.11 21.80 -26.41
C ILE A 276 6.12 20.75 -26.89
N PHE A 277 7.31 21.20 -27.26
CA PHE A 277 8.36 20.32 -27.76
C PHE A 277 8.92 19.41 -26.64
N ARG A 278 9.14 20.01 -25.47
CA ARG A 278 9.73 19.34 -24.31
C ARG A 278 8.81 18.28 -23.71
N MET A 279 7.51 18.59 -23.59
CA MET A 279 6.51 17.67 -23.02
C MET A 279 6.34 16.42 -23.87
N LYS A 280 6.23 16.57 -25.19
CA LYS A 280 6.10 15.42 -26.09
C LYS A 280 7.31 14.47 -26.00
N LYS A 281 8.53 15.02 -25.93
CA LYS A 281 9.76 14.23 -25.84
C LYS A 281 9.88 13.48 -24.50
N ASN A 282 9.36 14.06 -23.44
CA ASN A 282 9.54 13.59 -22.06
C ASN A 282 8.30 12.95 -21.44
N ALA A 283 7.26 12.80 -22.23
CA ALA A 283 5.94 12.32 -21.80
C ALA A 283 6.00 11.04 -20.93
N VAL A 284 6.71 10.02 -21.42
CA VAL A 284 6.83 8.73 -20.72
C VAL A 284 7.52 8.88 -19.35
N GLY A 285 8.60 9.65 -19.28
CA GLY A 285 9.30 9.89 -18.00
C GLY A 285 8.44 10.64 -17.00
N LEU A 286 7.67 11.64 -17.45
CA LEU A 286 6.76 12.40 -16.57
C LEU A 286 5.60 11.54 -16.06
N ALA A 287 4.99 10.73 -16.94
CA ALA A 287 3.97 9.76 -16.55
C ALA A 287 4.51 8.76 -15.53
N THR A 288 5.72 8.25 -15.75
CA THR A 288 6.38 7.32 -14.80
C THR A 288 6.59 7.98 -13.44
N ILE A 289 7.05 9.24 -13.39
CA ILE A 289 7.19 9.98 -12.13
C ILE A 289 5.83 10.11 -11.42
N ALA A 290 4.77 10.46 -12.14
CA ALA A 290 3.42 10.58 -11.58
C ALA A 290 2.95 9.25 -10.98
N ILE A 291 3.10 8.14 -11.71
CA ILE A 291 2.66 6.81 -11.29
C ILE A 291 3.48 6.33 -10.08
N LEU A 292 4.82 6.41 -10.13
CA LEU A 292 5.67 6.00 -9.01
C LEU A 292 5.40 6.84 -7.75
N SER A 293 5.19 8.15 -7.91
CA SER A 293 4.80 9.03 -6.79
C SER A 293 3.45 8.64 -6.20
N THR A 294 2.47 8.31 -7.05
CA THR A 294 1.16 7.80 -6.61
C THR A 294 1.30 6.49 -5.84
N MET A 295 2.15 5.58 -6.33
CA MET A 295 2.42 4.30 -5.64
C MET A 295 3.02 4.51 -4.26
N VAL A 296 3.99 5.44 -4.11
CA VAL A 296 4.52 5.81 -2.77
C VAL A 296 3.40 6.28 -1.85
N LEU A 297 2.58 7.21 -2.32
CA LEU A 297 1.50 7.82 -1.53
C LEU A 297 0.45 6.78 -1.10
N ILE A 298 -0.04 5.96 -2.03
CA ILE A 298 -1.06 4.93 -1.75
C ILE A 298 -0.50 3.87 -0.81
N THR A 299 0.69 3.32 -1.11
CA THR A 299 1.27 2.23 -0.32
C THR A 299 1.55 2.67 1.11
N MET A 300 2.15 3.86 1.28
CA MET A 300 2.47 4.37 2.61
C MET A 300 1.22 4.75 3.40
N SER A 301 0.23 5.39 2.76
CA SER A 301 -1.05 5.73 3.39
C SER A 301 -1.81 4.47 3.81
N ALA A 302 -1.88 3.44 2.95
CA ALA A 302 -2.53 2.17 3.28
C ALA A 302 -1.83 1.47 4.45
N ALA A 303 -0.52 1.25 4.36
CA ALA A 303 0.24 0.51 5.37
C ALA A 303 0.20 1.20 6.75
N THR A 304 0.35 2.53 6.78
CA THR A 304 0.28 3.30 8.02
C THR A 304 -1.12 3.32 8.60
N SER A 305 -2.17 3.42 7.76
CA SER A 305 -3.56 3.37 8.21
C SER A 305 -3.93 2.01 8.79
N ILE A 306 -3.47 0.90 8.18
CA ILE A 306 -3.64 -0.45 8.70
C ILE A 306 -2.98 -0.58 10.09
N TYR A 307 -1.73 -0.16 10.19
CA TYR A 307 -0.97 -0.24 11.44
C TYR A 307 -1.63 0.56 12.57
N ASN A 308 -2.00 1.82 12.32
CA ASN A 308 -2.64 2.67 13.32
C ASN A 308 -4.08 2.20 13.65
N GLY A 309 -4.83 1.74 12.65
CA GLY A 309 -6.20 1.23 12.83
C GLY A 309 -6.26 -0.08 13.61
N SER A 310 -5.17 -0.85 13.65
CA SER A 310 -5.11 -2.13 14.34
C SER A 310 -5.35 -2.03 15.86
N GLU A 311 -5.04 -0.90 16.49
CA GLU A 311 -5.22 -0.72 17.94
C GLU A 311 -6.72 -0.73 18.34
N ASN A 312 -7.55 -0.02 17.58
CA ASN A 312 -9.00 -0.03 17.83
C ASN A 312 -9.61 -1.40 17.56
N MET A 313 -9.12 -2.08 16.51
CA MET A 313 -9.58 -3.41 16.16
C MET A 313 -9.28 -4.44 17.26
N LYS A 314 -8.08 -4.38 17.86
CA LYS A 314 -7.71 -5.27 18.97
C LYS A 314 -8.65 -5.13 20.15
N LYS A 315 -8.96 -3.88 20.55
CA LYS A 315 -9.89 -3.61 21.65
C LYS A 315 -11.30 -4.13 21.39
N LEU A 316 -11.76 -4.13 20.15
CA LEU A 316 -13.07 -4.64 19.76
C LEU A 316 -13.11 -6.17 19.68
N MET A 317 -12.00 -6.79 19.26
CA MET A 317 -11.92 -8.24 19.11
C MET A 317 -11.56 -8.95 20.42
N TYR A 318 -10.73 -8.32 21.23
CA TYR A 318 -10.17 -8.89 22.46
C TYR A 318 -10.31 -7.90 23.62
N PRO A 319 -11.54 -7.72 24.15
CA PRO A 319 -11.79 -6.78 25.24
C PRO A 319 -11.22 -7.26 26.58
N HIS A 320 -11.04 -8.57 26.78
CA HIS A 320 -10.53 -9.20 27.99
C HIS A 320 -9.23 -9.99 27.74
N ASP A 321 -8.44 -10.19 28.78
CA ASP A 321 -7.18 -10.96 28.73
C ASP A 321 -7.41 -12.42 28.37
N PHE A 322 -8.49 -13.02 28.90
CA PHE A 322 -8.94 -14.39 28.63
C PHE A 322 -10.42 -14.34 28.22
N ASP A 323 -10.78 -15.01 27.15
CA ASP A 323 -12.17 -15.12 26.72
C ASP A 323 -12.57 -16.51 26.29
N VAL A 324 -13.85 -16.82 26.46
CA VAL A 324 -14.49 -18.06 26.05
C VAL A 324 -15.87 -17.79 25.49
N LYS A 325 -16.34 -18.67 24.64
CA LYS A 325 -17.69 -18.63 24.07
C LYS A 325 -18.40 -19.95 24.36
N GLY A 326 -19.72 -19.87 24.61
CA GLY A 326 -20.53 -21.02 24.87
C GLY A 326 -21.75 -21.08 23.97
N GLN A 327 -22.14 -22.28 23.57
CA GLN A 327 -23.40 -22.61 22.90
C GLN A 327 -24.11 -23.69 23.69
N HIS A 328 -25.41 -23.53 23.92
CA HIS A 328 -26.24 -24.45 24.70
C HIS A 328 -25.71 -24.75 26.10
N VAL A 329 -25.06 -23.77 26.73
CA VAL A 329 -24.54 -23.83 28.10
C VAL A 329 -25.15 -22.69 28.93
N GLU A 330 -25.11 -22.83 30.27
CA GLU A 330 -25.64 -21.81 31.19
C GLU A 330 -24.59 -20.75 31.52
N VAL A 331 -25.05 -19.56 31.95
CA VAL A 331 -24.17 -18.44 32.36
C VAL A 331 -23.24 -18.91 33.52
N GLU A 332 -23.78 -19.68 34.43
CA GLU A 332 -23.09 -20.24 35.57
C GLU A 332 -21.92 -21.18 35.20
N ASP A 333 -22.03 -21.88 34.06
CA ASP A 333 -20.97 -22.77 33.59
C ASP A 333 -19.74 -21.97 33.14
N LEU A 334 -19.92 -20.88 32.40
CA LEU A 334 -18.81 -20.01 31.98
C LEU A 334 -18.20 -19.27 33.18
N ASP A 335 -19.05 -18.77 34.07
CA ASP A 335 -18.59 -18.09 35.30
C ASP A 335 -17.73 -19.02 36.14
N LYS A 336 -18.16 -20.29 36.30
CA LYS A 336 -17.45 -21.33 37.02
C LYS A 336 -16.12 -21.67 36.30
N LEU A 337 -16.12 -21.84 34.99
CA LEU A 337 -14.94 -22.13 34.20
C LEU A 337 -13.86 -21.06 34.44
N LEU A 338 -14.18 -19.80 34.26
CA LEU A 338 -13.23 -18.69 34.42
C LEU A 338 -12.72 -18.57 35.85
N THR A 339 -13.60 -18.72 36.82
CA THR A 339 -13.23 -18.64 38.25
C THR A 339 -12.35 -19.82 38.66
N GLN A 340 -12.66 -21.03 38.19
CA GLN A 340 -11.87 -22.24 38.48
C GLN A 340 -10.47 -22.13 37.89
N TYR A 341 -10.34 -21.72 36.61
CA TYR A 341 -9.05 -21.52 35.98
C TYR A 341 -8.19 -20.50 36.71
N ALA A 342 -8.76 -19.34 37.05
CA ALA A 342 -8.05 -18.30 37.77
C ALA A 342 -7.56 -18.82 39.15
N SER A 343 -8.39 -19.59 39.86
CA SER A 343 -8.03 -20.18 41.14
C SER A 343 -6.89 -21.23 41.01
N GLU A 344 -6.96 -22.11 40.00
CA GLU A 344 -5.93 -23.14 39.78
C GLU A 344 -4.56 -22.53 39.41
N LYS A 345 -4.56 -21.40 38.70
CA LYS A 345 -3.33 -20.68 38.30
C LYS A 345 -2.92 -19.58 39.26
N ASN A 346 -3.61 -19.40 40.39
CA ASN A 346 -3.39 -18.33 41.37
C ASN A 346 -3.44 -16.91 40.74
N LEU A 347 -4.34 -16.70 39.79
CA LEU A 347 -4.53 -15.41 39.12
C LEU A 347 -5.56 -14.58 39.88
N THR A 348 -5.30 -13.29 40.05
CA THR A 348 -6.29 -12.35 40.60
C THR A 348 -7.11 -11.74 39.48
N ILE A 349 -8.43 -12.01 39.50
CA ILE A 349 -9.37 -11.42 38.55
C ILE A 349 -9.60 -9.94 38.91
N SER A 350 -9.37 -9.04 37.95
CA SER A 350 -9.60 -7.60 38.12
C SER A 350 -10.96 -7.18 37.55
N ASN A 351 -11.40 -7.82 36.48
CA ASN A 351 -12.71 -7.61 35.86
C ASN A 351 -13.22 -8.93 35.28
N LYS A 352 -14.53 -9.12 35.23
CA LYS A 352 -15.16 -10.30 34.65
C LYS A 352 -16.53 -9.98 34.10
N ASP A 353 -16.75 -10.32 32.84
CA ASP A 353 -18.04 -10.21 32.15
C ASP A 353 -18.50 -11.59 31.68
N VAL A 354 -19.71 -11.98 32.04
CA VAL A 354 -20.41 -13.13 31.49
C VAL A 354 -21.78 -12.65 31.01
N LEU A 355 -22.02 -12.75 29.70
CA LEU A 355 -23.15 -12.13 29.02
C LEU A 355 -23.73 -13.07 27.97
N ASN A 356 -25.04 -12.98 27.76
CA ASN A 356 -25.74 -13.67 26.69
C ASN A 356 -26.13 -12.65 25.62
N TYR A 357 -25.78 -12.93 24.37
CA TYR A 357 -26.20 -12.10 23.24
C TYR A 357 -26.65 -12.94 22.05
N ALA A 358 -27.44 -12.34 21.19
CA ALA A 358 -27.79 -12.95 19.91
C ALA A 358 -27.17 -12.20 18.76
N SER A 359 -26.99 -12.86 17.64
CA SER A 359 -26.51 -12.24 16.39
C SER A 359 -27.32 -12.71 15.19
N PHE A 360 -27.56 -11.80 14.24
CA PHE A 360 -28.18 -12.14 12.98
C PHE A 360 -27.65 -11.29 11.84
N GLY A 361 -27.61 -11.88 10.64
CA GLY A 361 -27.25 -11.19 9.40
C GLY A 361 -28.49 -10.75 8.64
N LEU A 362 -28.36 -9.63 7.90
CA LEU A 362 -29.42 -9.18 7.00
C LEU A 362 -29.28 -9.81 5.61
N SER A 363 -30.37 -10.36 5.08
CA SER A 363 -30.50 -10.79 3.69
C SER A 363 -30.73 -9.60 2.76
N SER A 364 -31.52 -8.59 3.22
CA SER A 364 -31.73 -7.33 2.51
C SER A 364 -31.94 -6.16 3.45
N GLN A 365 -31.57 -4.96 2.97
CA GLN A 365 -31.82 -3.69 3.63
C GLN A 365 -32.26 -2.66 2.59
N GLU A 366 -33.49 -2.16 2.73
CA GLU A 366 -34.09 -1.10 1.91
C GLU A 366 -34.49 0.07 2.80
N GLY A 367 -33.54 0.98 3.03
CA GLY A 367 -33.72 2.07 3.98
C GLY A 367 -33.92 1.56 5.40
N THR A 368 -35.13 1.76 5.97
CA THR A 368 -35.53 1.28 7.30
C THR A 368 -36.19 -0.10 7.31
N LYS A 369 -36.35 -0.74 6.14
CA LYS A 369 -36.86 -2.12 6.06
C LYS A 369 -35.70 -3.10 6.05
N LEU A 370 -35.64 -3.93 7.07
CA LEU A 370 -34.59 -4.93 7.30
C LEU A 370 -35.20 -6.33 7.22
N THR A 371 -34.54 -7.22 6.50
CA THR A 371 -34.95 -8.63 6.41
C THR A 371 -33.81 -9.52 6.88
N ILE A 372 -34.09 -10.42 7.82
CA ILE A 372 -33.14 -11.40 8.34
C ILE A 372 -33.11 -12.61 7.39
N PHE A 373 -31.97 -13.31 7.31
CA PHE A 373 -31.89 -14.59 6.62
C PHE A 373 -32.83 -15.63 7.26
N GLU A 374 -33.47 -16.45 6.45
CA GLU A 374 -34.22 -17.62 6.94
C GLU A 374 -33.29 -18.76 7.35
N LYS A 375 -33.73 -19.61 8.27
CA LYS A 375 -32.96 -20.81 8.65
C LYS A 375 -32.69 -21.66 7.43
N GLY A 376 -31.41 -22.09 7.23
CA GLY A 376 -30.98 -22.90 6.10
C GLY A 376 -30.53 -22.12 4.86
N GLN A 377 -30.67 -20.80 4.80
CA GLN A 377 -30.17 -19.96 3.70
C GLN A 377 -28.70 -19.50 3.87
N ASN A 378 -27.90 -20.18 4.66
CA ASN A 378 -26.58 -19.74 5.16
C ASN A 378 -25.42 -19.77 4.14
N ASN A 379 -25.68 -19.78 2.83
CA ASN A 379 -24.62 -19.86 1.81
C ASN A 379 -24.02 -18.50 1.42
N VAL A 380 -24.49 -17.40 1.99
CA VAL A 380 -24.01 -16.05 1.65
C VAL A 380 -23.63 -15.32 2.91
N MET A 381 -22.39 -14.81 2.94
CA MET A 381 -21.93 -14.00 4.06
C MET A 381 -22.73 -12.68 4.13
N PRO A 382 -23.33 -12.33 5.28
CA PRO A 382 -24.12 -11.11 5.40
C PRO A 382 -23.25 -9.88 5.24
N LYS A 383 -23.79 -8.82 4.63
CA LYS A 383 -23.09 -7.53 4.55
C LYS A 383 -23.20 -6.76 5.85
N THR A 384 -24.33 -6.89 6.53
CA THR A 384 -24.65 -6.21 7.79
C THR A 384 -25.06 -7.25 8.82
N VAL A 385 -24.49 -7.15 10.01
CA VAL A 385 -24.81 -8.00 11.18
C VAL A 385 -25.32 -7.13 12.32
N PHE A 386 -26.29 -7.66 13.05
CA PHE A 386 -26.76 -7.09 14.31
C PHE A 386 -26.33 -7.99 15.47
N LEU A 387 -25.79 -7.38 16.52
CA LEU A 387 -25.61 -7.99 17.83
C LEU A 387 -26.71 -7.48 18.75
N VAL A 388 -27.47 -8.40 19.39
CA VAL A 388 -28.62 -8.08 20.19
C VAL A 388 -28.34 -8.40 21.64
N PHE A 389 -28.57 -7.42 22.52
CA PHE A 389 -28.33 -7.52 23.97
C PHE A 389 -29.62 -7.26 24.74
N ASP A 390 -29.72 -7.90 25.90
CA ASP A 390 -30.77 -7.58 26.86
C ASP A 390 -30.52 -6.23 27.55
N GLN A 391 -31.55 -5.47 27.86
CA GLN A 391 -31.38 -4.20 28.57
C GLN A 391 -30.73 -4.33 29.95
N LYS A 392 -30.83 -5.50 30.60
CA LYS A 392 -30.15 -5.78 31.89
C LYS A 392 -28.66 -5.89 31.71
N ASP A 393 -28.20 -6.55 30.60
CA ASP A 393 -26.80 -6.68 30.28
C ASP A 393 -26.23 -5.31 29.85
N TYR A 394 -26.99 -4.52 29.10
CA TYR A 394 -26.62 -3.13 28.79
C TYR A 394 -26.45 -2.27 30.08
N GLU A 395 -27.40 -2.37 31.04
CA GLU A 395 -27.29 -1.66 32.31
C GLU A 395 -26.03 -2.12 33.10
N LYS A 396 -25.75 -3.42 33.11
CA LYS A 396 -24.55 -3.98 33.75
C LYS A 396 -23.25 -3.44 33.14
N MET A 397 -23.18 -3.33 31.80
CA MET A 397 -22.00 -2.82 31.07
C MET A 397 -21.80 -1.32 31.21
N THR A 398 -22.89 -0.55 31.17
CA THR A 398 -22.82 0.92 31.05
C THR A 398 -23.21 1.69 32.31
N GLY A 399 -23.89 1.03 33.25
CA GLY A 399 -24.52 1.68 34.40
C GLY A 399 -25.77 2.50 34.04
N GLN A 400 -26.23 2.51 32.78
CA GLN A 400 -27.36 3.31 32.30
C GLN A 400 -28.59 2.45 32.08
N LYS A 401 -29.78 2.95 32.53
CA LYS A 401 -31.08 2.28 32.37
C LYS A 401 -31.81 2.84 31.15
N LEU A 402 -32.20 1.99 30.22
CA LEU A 402 -32.98 2.37 29.04
C LEU A 402 -34.49 2.30 29.28
N ASN A 403 -34.96 1.48 30.23
CA ASN A 403 -36.37 1.25 30.54
C ASN A 403 -37.22 0.94 29.29
N LEU A 404 -36.75 -0.01 28.46
CA LEU A 404 -37.42 -0.39 27.23
C LEU A 404 -38.62 -1.28 27.51
N THR A 405 -39.69 -1.12 26.71
CA THR A 405 -40.93 -1.89 26.81
C THR A 405 -41.38 -2.36 25.42
N GLY A 406 -41.89 -3.61 25.35
CA GLY A 406 -42.40 -4.16 24.08
C GLY A 406 -41.38 -4.11 22.94
N ASN A 407 -41.72 -3.42 21.85
CA ASN A 407 -40.88 -3.26 20.67
C ASN A 407 -40.06 -1.93 20.69
N GLU A 408 -39.86 -1.32 21.87
CA GLU A 408 -38.89 -0.24 22.02
C GLU A 408 -37.46 -0.82 22.06
N VAL A 409 -36.51 -0.13 21.43
CA VAL A 409 -35.10 -0.57 21.36
C VAL A 409 -34.14 0.58 21.58
N GLY A 410 -32.98 0.26 22.13
CA GLY A 410 -31.77 1.07 22.03
C GLY A 410 -30.97 0.64 20.79
N LEU A 411 -30.49 1.59 20.01
CA LEU A 411 -29.71 1.30 18.80
C LEU A 411 -28.38 2.05 18.81
N TRP A 412 -27.28 1.32 18.70
CA TRP A 412 -26.01 1.86 18.26
C TRP A 412 -25.80 1.46 16.80
N ALA A 413 -25.70 2.45 15.91
CA ALA A 413 -25.49 2.21 14.49
C ALA A 413 -24.11 2.72 14.07
N ARG A 414 -23.35 1.84 13.43
CA ARG A 414 -22.02 2.18 12.89
C ARG A 414 -22.13 3.10 11.68
N ASN A 415 -23.11 2.89 10.80
CA ASN A 415 -23.34 3.67 9.59
C ASN A 415 -24.55 4.59 9.71
N ASP A 416 -24.54 5.67 8.91
CA ASP A 416 -25.54 6.73 8.97
C ASP A 416 -26.96 6.33 8.53
N GLN A 417 -27.15 5.17 7.87
CA GLN A 417 -28.48 4.78 7.35
C GLN A 417 -29.55 4.58 8.42
N LEU A 418 -29.18 4.12 9.62
CA LEU A 418 -30.10 3.93 10.74
C LEU A 418 -29.89 4.94 11.88
N LYS A 419 -28.80 5.68 11.86
CA LYS A 419 -28.34 6.52 12.98
C LYS A 419 -29.33 7.60 13.38
N ASP A 420 -30.00 8.22 12.40
CA ASP A 420 -30.98 9.32 12.63
C ASP A 420 -32.44 8.88 12.50
N GLN A 421 -32.67 7.57 12.42
CA GLN A 421 -34.00 7.04 12.27
C GLN A 421 -34.72 6.92 13.64
N LYS A 422 -36.03 7.15 13.66
CA LYS A 422 -36.88 6.98 14.86
C LYS A 422 -37.49 5.58 14.97
N ALA A 423 -37.54 4.85 13.88
CA ALA A 423 -38.07 3.50 13.81
C ALA A 423 -37.56 2.76 12.60
N PHE A 424 -37.55 1.43 12.67
CA PHE A 424 -37.27 0.54 11.55
C PHE A 424 -38.22 -0.67 11.60
N SER A 425 -38.29 -1.42 10.50
CA SER A 425 -39.03 -2.68 10.48
C SER A 425 -38.07 -3.82 10.26
N LEU A 426 -38.21 -4.90 11.06
CA LEU A 426 -37.43 -6.13 10.98
C LEU A 426 -38.40 -7.29 10.66
N ASN A 427 -38.26 -7.92 9.49
CA ASN A 427 -39.23 -8.94 9.00
C ASN A 427 -40.69 -8.48 9.15
N ASN A 428 -41.01 -7.26 8.71
CA ASN A 428 -42.33 -6.59 8.84
C ASN A 428 -42.79 -6.24 10.25
N GLN A 429 -42.05 -6.55 11.31
CA GLN A 429 -42.31 -6.07 12.65
C GLN A 429 -41.69 -4.70 12.86
N LYS A 430 -42.49 -3.74 13.37
CA LYS A 430 -42.02 -2.38 13.61
C LYS A 430 -41.38 -2.26 14.98
N TYR A 431 -40.18 -1.70 15.02
CA TYR A 431 -39.42 -1.34 16.21
C TYR A 431 -39.27 0.18 16.30
N THR A 432 -39.42 0.72 17.50
CA THR A 432 -39.25 2.15 17.78
C THR A 432 -37.90 2.35 18.48
N ILE A 433 -37.05 3.21 17.93
CA ILE A 433 -35.78 3.57 18.55
C ILE A 433 -36.05 4.57 19.65
N LYS A 434 -36.01 4.13 20.90
CA LYS A 434 -36.19 4.97 22.07
C LYS A 434 -34.93 5.76 22.41
N GLU A 435 -33.77 5.12 22.26
CA GLU A 435 -32.47 5.70 22.53
C GLU A 435 -31.49 5.42 21.36
N ALA A 436 -30.93 6.49 20.79
CA ALA A 436 -29.84 6.42 19.83
C ALA A 436 -28.52 6.44 20.62
N ILE A 437 -27.95 5.26 20.86
CA ILE A 437 -26.74 5.09 21.63
C ILE A 437 -25.54 5.64 20.85
N GLN A 438 -24.78 6.57 21.45
CA GLN A 438 -23.68 7.25 20.76
C GLN A 438 -22.33 6.54 20.94
N GLN A 439 -22.12 5.90 22.08
CA GLN A 439 -20.86 5.24 22.40
C GLN A 439 -20.93 3.74 22.11
N ASP A 440 -19.83 3.17 21.61
CA ASP A 440 -19.68 1.74 21.46
C ASP A 440 -19.59 1.09 22.86
N PHE A 441 -20.73 0.56 23.33
CA PHE A 441 -20.86 0.05 24.68
C PHE A 441 -20.31 -1.37 24.88
N ILE A 442 -20.02 -2.09 23.79
CA ILE A 442 -19.45 -3.46 23.91
C ILE A 442 -17.92 -3.48 23.83
N ALA A 443 -17.29 -2.37 23.46
CA ALA A 443 -15.86 -2.30 23.14
C ALA A 443 -14.92 -2.79 24.25
N ASN A 444 -15.34 -2.77 25.52
CA ASN A 444 -14.55 -3.25 26.66
C ASN A 444 -15.21 -4.44 27.38
N HIS A 445 -16.25 -5.05 26.83
CA HIS A 445 -17.07 -6.05 27.50
C HIS A 445 -17.30 -7.31 26.68
N VAL A 446 -17.46 -7.21 25.36
CA VAL A 446 -17.78 -8.36 24.49
C VAL A 446 -16.95 -8.35 23.25
N SER A 447 -16.35 -9.50 22.92
CA SER A 447 -15.63 -9.69 21.68
C SER A 447 -16.55 -9.58 20.46
N ASN A 448 -16.21 -8.70 19.52
CA ASN A 448 -16.91 -8.56 18.26
C ASN A 448 -16.10 -9.15 17.09
N PRO A 449 -16.32 -10.42 16.72
CA PRO A 449 -15.59 -11.04 15.61
C PRO A 449 -16.00 -10.48 14.24
N TYR A 450 -17.15 -9.81 14.14
CA TYR A 450 -17.67 -9.28 12.89
C TYR A 450 -16.93 -8.04 12.39
N VAL A 451 -16.09 -7.42 13.21
CA VAL A 451 -15.23 -6.29 12.80
C VAL A 451 -14.44 -6.58 11.53
N LEU A 452 -13.98 -7.83 11.36
CA LEU A 452 -13.19 -8.28 10.19
C LEU A 452 -14.03 -8.99 9.11
N LEU A 453 -15.24 -9.44 9.45
CA LEU A 453 -15.97 -10.38 8.59
C LEU A 453 -17.05 -9.71 7.73
N VAL A 454 -17.55 -8.53 8.15
CA VAL A 454 -18.69 -7.89 7.49
C VAL A 454 -18.42 -6.43 7.18
N SER A 455 -19.12 -5.90 6.18
CA SER A 455 -18.99 -4.49 5.80
C SER A 455 -19.58 -3.54 6.84
N ASP A 456 -20.58 -3.99 7.57
CA ASP A 456 -21.29 -3.19 8.57
C ASP A 456 -21.82 -4.04 9.73
N TYR A 457 -21.84 -3.46 10.93
CA TYR A 457 -22.43 -4.08 12.11
C TYR A 457 -23.09 -3.05 13.01
N ASN A 458 -24.15 -3.47 13.70
CA ASN A 458 -24.94 -2.61 14.57
C ASN A 458 -25.25 -3.36 15.87
N TYR A 459 -25.52 -2.62 16.96
CA TYR A 459 -25.91 -3.19 18.24
C TYR A 459 -27.32 -2.78 18.58
N LEU A 460 -28.13 -3.77 18.95
CA LEU A 460 -29.51 -3.59 19.31
C LEU A 460 -29.69 -3.98 20.78
N VAL A 461 -30.24 -3.07 21.59
CA VAL A 461 -30.65 -3.38 22.96
C VAL A 461 -32.15 -3.56 22.98
N VAL A 462 -32.63 -4.69 23.48
CA VAL A 462 -34.06 -5.05 23.55
C VAL A 462 -34.51 -5.15 25.00
N ALA A 463 -35.81 -5.04 25.22
CA ALA A 463 -36.40 -5.12 26.55
C ALA A 463 -36.20 -6.50 27.21
N ASP A 464 -36.34 -7.56 26.43
CA ASP A 464 -36.09 -8.96 26.82
C ASP A 464 -35.70 -9.77 25.61
N ILE A 465 -34.52 -10.35 25.64
CA ILE A 465 -33.94 -11.09 24.53
C ILE A 465 -34.72 -12.38 24.19
N GLN A 466 -35.31 -13.04 25.21
CA GLN A 466 -36.09 -14.26 24.98
C GLN A 466 -37.36 -13.97 24.21
N SER A 467 -38.05 -12.86 24.57
CA SER A 467 -39.23 -12.40 23.86
C SER A 467 -38.90 -11.98 22.42
N PHE A 468 -37.72 -11.38 22.19
CA PHE A 468 -37.25 -11.06 20.85
C PHE A 468 -37.00 -12.31 20.02
N LEU A 469 -36.32 -13.31 20.54
CA LEU A 469 -36.04 -14.58 19.85
C LEU A 469 -37.31 -15.34 19.46
N LYS A 470 -38.34 -15.34 20.31
CA LYS A 470 -39.63 -15.98 20.03
C LYS A 470 -40.38 -15.36 18.85
N GLN A 471 -40.13 -14.07 18.56
CA GLN A 471 -40.75 -13.38 17.42
C GLN A 471 -40.15 -13.82 16.06
N PHE A 472 -38.93 -14.38 16.06
CA PHE A 472 -38.16 -14.68 14.85
C PHE A 472 -37.70 -16.15 14.79
N GLN A 473 -38.57 -17.11 15.16
CA GLN A 473 -38.23 -18.56 15.26
C GLN A 473 -37.78 -19.15 13.92
N ASP A 474 -38.27 -18.62 12.78
CA ASP A 474 -37.89 -19.07 11.45
C ASP A 474 -36.69 -18.35 10.85
N SER A 475 -36.15 -17.39 11.55
CA SER A 475 -35.00 -16.60 11.12
C SER A 475 -33.69 -17.19 11.62
N ALA A 476 -32.60 -16.96 10.86
CA ALA A 476 -31.26 -17.40 11.23
C ALA A 476 -30.67 -16.45 12.28
N ILE A 477 -31.08 -16.63 13.52
CA ILE A 477 -30.54 -15.92 14.71
C ILE A 477 -29.75 -16.92 15.54
N TYR A 478 -28.54 -16.54 15.88
CA TYR A 478 -27.62 -17.36 16.66
C TYR A 478 -27.44 -16.75 18.05
N THR A 479 -27.69 -17.51 19.09
CA THR A 479 -27.41 -17.12 20.47
C THR A 479 -26.03 -17.59 20.87
N GLN A 480 -25.28 -16.72 21.52
CA GLN A 480 -23.95 -17.01 22.03
C GLN A 480 -23.81 -16.49 23.45
N LEU A 481 -23.22 -17.32 24.29
CA LEU A 481 -22.75 -16.93 25.60
C LEU A 481 -21.30 -16.49 25.49
N TYR A 482 -20.96 -15.36 26.06
CA TYR A 482 -19.60 -14.82 26.13
C TYR A 482 -19.16 -14.75 27.59
N GLY A 483 -17.97 -15.24 27.87
CA GLY A 483 -17.31 -15.05 29.16
C GLY A 483 -15.92 -14.46 28.94
N GLY A 484 -15.61 -13.37 29.63
CA GLY A 484 -14.30 -12.75 29.59
C GLY A 484 -13.80 -12.39 30.98
N MET A 485 -12.50 -12.46 31.22
CA MET A 485 -11.86 -12.02 32.47
C MET A 485 -10.53 -11.30 32.20
N ASP A 486 -10.29 -10.27 33.00
CA ASP A 486 -9.01 -9.56 33.08
C ASP A 486 -8.29 -9.99 34.34
N VAL A 487 -6.99 -10.17 34.26
CA VAL A 487 -6.17 -10.64 35.36
C VAL A 487 -4.97 -9.72 35.63
N THR A 488 -4.53 -9.69 36.88
CA THR A 488 -3.31 -8.96 37.25
C THR A 488 -2.05 -9.81 36.99
N ALA A 489 -1.82 -10.10 35.68
CA ALA A 489 -0.66 -10.83 35.22
C ALA A 489 0.09 -10.06 34.15
N SER A 490 1.40 -10.19 34.06
CA SER A 490 2.18 -9.58 33.00
C SER A 490 1.88 -10.21 31.64
N LEU A 491 2.10 -9.46 30.55
CA LEU A 491 1.92 -9.97 29.19
C LEU A 491 2.71 -11.28 28.94
N GLU A 492 3.92 -11.40 29.50
CA GLU A 492 4.75 -12.63 29.36
C GLU A 492 4.13 -13.81 30.06
N GLU A 493 3.48 -13.60 31.22
CA GLU A 493 2.75 -14.65 31.96
C GLU A 493 1.49 -15.08 31.22
N GLN A 494 0.69 -14.13 30.77
CA GLN A 494 -0.50 -14.42 29.95
C GLN A 494 -0.16 -15.21 28.68
N LEU A 495 0.95 -14.87 28.00
CA LEU A 495 1.41 -15.58 26.80
C LEU A 495 1.82 -17.05 27.14
N LYS A 496 2.37 -17.32 28.30
CA LYS A 496 2.72 -18.69 28.71
C LYS A 496 1.49 -19.53 29.06
N LEU A 497 0.42 -18.87 29.49
CA LEU A 497 -0.83 -19.51 29.87
C LEU A 497 -1.78 -19.75 28.69
N SER A 498 -1.47 -19.27 27.49
CA SER A 498 -2.38 -19.35 26.33
C SER A 498 -2.72 -20.80 25.97
N ASP A 499 -1.70 -21.63 25.77
CA ASP A 499 -1.88 -23.04 25.37
C ASP A 499 -2.55 -23.85 26.47
N ASP A 500 -2.19 -23.57 27.73
CA ASP A 500 -2.76 -24.21 28.93
C ASP A 500 -4.23 -23.83 29.14
N PHE A 501 -4.61 -22.56 28.86
CA PHE A 501 -6.00 -22.12 28.93
C PHE A 501 -6.86 -22.79 27.88
N GLU A 502 -6.37 -22.90 26.67
CA GLU A 502 -7.07 -23.59 25.57
C GLU A 502 -7.30 -25.06 25.92
N GLU A 503 -6.29 -25.75 26.46
CA GLU A 503 -6.42 -27.14 26.92
C GLU A 503 -7.44 -27.27 28.06
N PHE A 504 -7.40 -26.32 29.02
CA PHE A 504 -8.36 -26.30 30.13
C PHE A 504 -9.79 -26.11 29.63
N VAL A 505 -10.04 -25.20 28.73
CA VAL A 505 -11.37 -24.95 28.14
C VAL A 505 -11.87 -26.18 27.39
N ASN A 506 -11.01 -26.84 26.62
CA ASN A 506 -11.38 -28.06 25.89
C ASN A 506 -11.75 -29.20 26.87
N ASN A 507 -10.97 -29.40 27.93
CA ASN A 507 -11.27 -30.38 28.95
C ASN A 507 -12.57 -30.08 29.71
N PHE A 508 -12.82 -28.81 30.01
CA PHE A 508 -14.06 -28.37 30.65
C PHE A 508 -15.26 -28.63 29.74
N SER A 509 -15.16 -28.31 28.45
CA SER A 509 -16.20 -28.52 27.45
C SER A 509 -16.58 -30.02 27.31
N HIS A 510 -15.59 -30.92 27.33
CA HIS A 510 -15.84 -32.38 27.28
C HIS A 510 -16.54 -32.93 28.53
N ASN A 511 -16.41 -32.25 29.68
CA ASN A 511 -16.99 -32.67 30.95
C ASN A 511 -18.35 -32.01 31.24
N LEU A 512 -18.92 -31.25 30.30
CA LEU A 512 -20.24 -30.63 30.43
C LEU A 512 -21.33 -31.72 30.55
N LYS A 513 -22.32 -31.50 31.42
CA LYS A 513 -23.45 -32.39 31.60
C LYS A 513 -24.42 -32.44 30.43
N ASN A 514 -24.43 -31.38 29.63
CA ASN A 514 -25.28 -31.25 28.43
C ASN A 514 -24.51 -31.77 27.21
N GLU A 515 -24.95 -32.86 26.62
CA GLU A 515 -24.32 -33.47 25.44
C GLU A 515 -24.27 -32.53 24.22
N ASP A 516 -25.23 -31.58 24.11
CA ASP A 516 -25.28 -30.55 23.03
C ASP A 516 -24.55 -29.26 23.45
N GLY A 517 -24.08 -29.18 24.70
CA GLY A 517 -23.38 -27.99 25.21
C GLY A 517 -21.92 -27.99 24.77
N MET A 518 -21.45 -26.85 24.25
CA MET A 518 -20.06 -26.68 23.85
C MET A 518 -19.52 -25.34 24.36
N VAL A 519 -18.34 -25.38 24.97
CA VAL A 519 -17.53 -24.20 25.25
C VAL A 519 -16.31 -24.26 24.33
N TYR A 520 -16.01 -23.15 23.67
CA TYR A 520 -14.93 -23.03 22.72
C TYR A 520 -14.27 -21.64 22.81
N GLY A 521 -13.16 -21.48 22.12
CA GLY A 521 -12.29 -20.32 22.29
C GLY A 521 -11.16 -20.71 23.24
N GLY A 522 -10.89 -19.92 24.25
CA GLY A 522 -9.84 -20.23 25.23
C GLY A 522 -8.46 -19.75 24.80
N GLY A 523 -8.40 -18.85 23.83
CA GLY A 523 -7.19 -18.11 23.56
C GLY A 523 -6.99 -16.97 24.55
N THR A 524 -5.74 -16.58 24.77
CA THR A 524 -5.46 -15.32 25.45
C THR A 524 -5.47 -14.16 24.45
N ALA A 525 -6.01 -13.02 24.86
CA ALA A 525 -5.92 -11.79 24.06
C ALA A 525 -4.46 -11.46 23.73
N SER A 526 -3.54 -11.73 24.65
CA SER A 526 -2.11 -11.49 24.47
C SER A 526 -1.51 -12.24 23.28
N ASP A 527 -1.88 -13.51 23.07
CA ASP A 527 -1.40 -14.30 21.92
C ASP A 527 -2.00 -13.80 20.60
N ALA A 528 -3.31 -13.60 20.56
CA ALA A 528 -4.00 -13.09 19.39
C ALA A 528 -3.50 -11.67 19.00
N ILE A 529 -3.30 -10.79 19.99
CA ILE A 529 -2.74 -9.46 19.81
C ILE A 529 -1.29 -9.54 19.31
N ALA A 530 -0.50 -10.50 19.80
CA ALA A 530 0.86 -10.71 19.30
C ALA A 530 0.87 -11.11 17.82
N GLN A 531 -0.03 -12.02 17.40
CA GLN A 531 -0.18 -12.41 15.99
C GLN A 531 -0.65 -11.23 15.12
N MET A 532 -1.60 -10.41 15.59
CA MET A 532 -2.05 -9.22 14.90
C MET A 532 -0.93 -8.17 14.78
N ASN A 533 -0.17 -7.95 15.85
CA ASN A 533 0.99 -7.05 15.82
C ASN A 533 2.03 -7.51 14.80
N ALA A 534 2.28 -8.81 14.74
CA ALA A 534 3.18 -9.43 13.78
C ALA A 534 2.73 -9.17 12.33
N LEU A 535 1.43 -9.40 12.05
CA LEU A 535 0.85 -9.19 10.72
C LEU A 535 0.91 -7.71 10.31
N PHE A 536 0.36 -6.82 11.13
CA PHE A 536 0.24 -5.40 10.77
C PHE A 536 1.58 -4.67 10.82
N GLY A 537 2.47 -5.05 11.74
CA GLY A 537 3.86 -4.59 11.75
C GLY A 537 4.61 -5.03 10.50
N GLY A 538 4.41 -6.26 10.04
CA GLY A 538 4.95 -6.78 8.79
C GLY A 538 4.43 -6.03 7.57
N VAL A 539 3.13 -5.73 7.51
CA VAL A 539 2.53 -4.93 6.42
C VAL A 539 3.12 -3.51 6.38
N LEU A 540 3.26 -2.87 7.55
CA LEU A 540 3.89 -1.54 7.61
C LEU A 540 5.36 -1.60 7.17
N PHE A 541 6.09 -2.63 7.59
CA PHE A 541 7.47 -2.86 7.18
C PHE A 541 7.60 -2.96 5.65
N ILE A 542 6.78 -3.79 5.00
CA ILE A 542 6.74 -3.89 3.53
C ILE A 542 6.39 -2.54 2.90
N GLY A 543 5.38 -1.86 3.43
CA GLY A 543 4.94 -0.56 2.94
C GLY A 543 6.06 0.48 2.94
N ILE A 544 6.86 0.55 4.00
CA ILE A 544 8.02 1.44 4.11
C ILE A 544 9.05 1.11 3.01
N PHE A 545 9.47 -0.15 2.91
CA PHE A 545 10.52 -0.53 1.96
C PHE A 545 10.06 -0.42 0.51
N LEU A 546 8.82 -0.78 0.21
CA LEU A 546 8.26 -0.62 -1.13
C LEU A 546 8.16 0.87 -1.52
N SER A 547 7.78 1.72 -0.57
CA SER A 547 7.78 3.17 -0.78
C SER A 547 9.19 3.72 -1.01
N ILE A 548 10.19 3.22 -0.31
CA ILE A 548 11.60 3.58 -0.56
C ILE A 548 12.01 3.18 -1.98
N ILE A 549 11.68 1.96 -2.43
CA ILE A 549 11.98 1.48 -3.79
C ILE A 549 11.33 2.39 -4.84
N PHE A 550 10.06 2.71 -4.72
CA PHE A 550 9.36 3.59 -5.65
C PHE A 550 9.90 5.02 -5.61
N MET A 551 10.30 5.51 -4.42
CA MET A 551 10.96 6.81 -4.28
C MET A 551 12.31 6.83 -4.99
N ILE A 552 13.13 5.79 -4.86
CA ILE A 552 14.40 5.63 -5.58
C ILE A 552 14.15 5.67 -7.09
N GLY A 553 13.14 4.92 -7.56
CA GLY A 553 12.71 4.96 -8.96
C GLY A 553 12.34 6.37 -9.41
N THR A 554 11.56 7.10 -8.61
CA THR A 554 11.16 8.48 -8.88
C THR A 554 12.38 9.41 -8.98
N VAL A 555 13.27 9.38 -7.99
CA VAL A 555 14.51 10.19 -7.96
C VAL A 555 15.38 9.92 -9.18
N LEU A 556 15.52 8.67 -9.55
CA LEU A 556 16.33 8.24 -10.69
C LEU A 556 15.75 8.74 -12.01
N VAL A 557 14.45 8.61 -12.20
CA VAL A 557 13.78 9.14 -13.42
C VAL A 557 13.96 10.65 -13.51
N ILE A 558 13.76 11.36 -12.39
CA ILE A 558 13.95 12.81 -12.29
C ILE A 558 15.38 13.21 -12.63
N TYR A 559 16.35 12.57 -12.00
CA TYR A 559 17.77 12.88 -12.17
C TYR A 559 18.23 12.70 -13.61
N TYR A 560 17.93 11.54 -14.20
CA TYR A 560 18.29 11.26 -15.59
C TYR A 560 17.63 12.22 -16.58
N LYS A 561 16.39 12.54 -16.32
CA LYS A 561 15.65 13.50 -17.13
C LYS A 561 16.33 14.87 -17.10
N GLN A 562 16.66 15.37 -15.91
CA GLN A 562 17.28 16.68 -15.76
C GLN A 562 18.67 16.76 -16.43
N ILE A 563 19.49 15.70 -16.30
CA ILE A 563 20.77 15.67 -17.00
C ILE A 563 20.61 15.71 -18.50
N SER A 564 19.73 14.86 -19.06
CA SER A 564 19.49 14.79 -20.51
C SER A 564 18.98 16.14 -21.04
N GLU A 565 18.03 16.75 -20.33
CA GLU A 565 17.48 18.06 -20.68
C GLU A 565 18.50 19.19 -20.55
N GLY A 566 19.34 19.14 -19.50
CA GLY A 566 20.35 20.16 -19.26
C GLY A 566 21.34 20.30 -20.40
N TYR A 567 21.81 19.19 -21.00
CA TYR A 567 22.70 19.22 -22.14
C TYR A 567 22.02 19.75 -23.42
N GLU A 568 20.75 19.41 -23.65
CA GLU A 568 20.00 19.87 -24.81
C GLU A 568 19.62 21.35 -24.70
N ASP A 569 19.20 21.78 -23.52
CA ASP A 569 18.82 23.16 -23.27
C ASP A 569 20.02 24.11 -23.36
N ARG A 570 21.21 23.66 -22.97
CA ARG A 570 22.44 24.44 -23.13
C ARG A 570 22.63 24.92 -24.56
N GLU A 571 22.53 24.02 -25.55
CA GLU A 571 22.67 24.37 -26.96
C GLU A 571 21.62 25.44 -27.39
N ARG A 572 20.38 25.29 -26.92
CA ARG A 572 19.27 26.20 -27.23
C ARG A 572 19.42 27.57 -26.56
N PHE A 573 19.86 27.61 -25.32
CA PHE A 573 20.05 28.88 -24.59
C PHE A 573 21.20 29.70 -25.17
N VAL A 574 22.26 29.04 -25.64
CA VAL A 574 23.33 29.73 -26.38
C VAL A 574 22.78 30.38 -27.65
N ILE A 575 21.86 29.75 -28.37
CA ILE A 575 21.21 30.31 -29.52
C ILE A 575 20.32 31.51 -29.16
N LEU A 576 19.51 31.36 -28.08
CA LEU A 576 18.61 32.42 -27.61
C LEU A 576 19.37 33.67 -27.15
N GLN A 577 20.54 33.50 -26.50
CA GLN A 577 21.44 34.62 -26.14
C GLN A 577 21.99 35.33 -27.40
N LYS A 578 22.36 34.57 -28.43
CA LYS A 578 22.82 35.15 -29.71
C LYS A 578 21.73 35.95 -30.43
N VAL A 579 20.46 35.65 -30.17
CA VAL A 579 19.31 36.38 -30.73
C VAL A 579 18.89 37.58 -29.87
N GLY A 580 19.61 37.86 -28.75
CA GLY A 580 19.43 39.07 -27.94
C GLY A 580 18.64 38.88 -26.63
N LEU A 581 18.39 37.66 -26.15
CA LEU A 581 17.81 37.47 -24.81
C LEU A 581 18.83 37.80 -23.71
N ASP A 582 18.44 38.63 -22.74
CA ASP A 582 19.22 38.94 -21.56
C ASP A 582 19.35 37.69 -20.65
N GLN A 583 20.48 37.55 -19.95
CA GLN A 583 20.73 36.45 -19.01
C GLN A 583 19.65 36.31 -17.93
N LYS A 584 19.07 37.42 -17.47
CA LYS A 584 17.97 37.43 -16.50
C LYS A 584 16.71 36.80 -17.04
N GLN A 585 16.34 37.12 -18.28
CA GLN A 585 15.17 36.56 -18.99
C GLN A 585 15.36 35.06 -19.26
N VAL A 586 16.56 34.65 -19.67
CA VAL A 586 16.93 33.24 -19.84
C VAL A 586 16.75 32.49 -18.54
N LYS A 587 17.28 33.01 -17.42
CA LYS A 587 17.18 32.38 -16.10
C LYS A 587 15.72 32.26 -15.61
N GLN A 588 14.90 33.28 -15.80
CA GLN A 588 13.49 33.28 -15.45
C GLN A 588 12.70 32.23 -16.27
N THR A 589 12.95 32.16 -17.57
CA THR A 589 12.34 31.19 -18.48
C THR A 589 12.70 29.76 -18.10
N ILE A 590 13.98 29.51 -17.80
CA ILE A 590 14.47 28.21 -17.32
C ILE A 590 13.75 27.80 -16.04
N ASN A 591 13.74 28.67 -15.04
CA ASN A 591 13.12 28.36 -13.75
C ASN A 591 11.63 28.02 -13.90
N LYS A 592 10.88 28.80 -14.68
CA LYS A 592 9.45 28.56 -14.94
C LYS A 592 9.20 27.23 -15.64
N GLN A 593 10.03 26.90 -16.64
CA GLN A 593 9.90 25.62 -17.36
C GLN A 593 10.27 24.42 -16.47
N VAL A 594 11.36 24.50 -15.73
CA VAL A 594 11.81 23.45 -14.81
C VAL A 594 10.76 23.19 -13.73
N LEU A 595 10.20 24.25 -13.13
CA LEU A 595 9.14 24.15 -12.14
C LEU A 595 7.91 23.44 -12.72
N THR A 596 7.43 23.88 -13.90
CA THR A 596 6.23 23.28 -14.52
C THR A 596 6.44 21.79 -14.81
N VAL A 597 7.56 21.44 -15.42
CA VAL A 597 7.89 20.04 -15.79
C VAL A 597 8.05 19.16 -14.55
N PHE A 598 8.53 19.74 -13.45
CA PHE A 598 8.83 19.01 -12.24
C PHE A 598 7.59 18.77 -11.37
N PHE A 599 6.77 19.80 -11.16
CA PHE A 599 5.61 19.71 -10.27
C PHE A 599 4.36 19.12 -10.93
N LEU A 600 4.25 19.16 -12.26
CA LEU A 600 3.11 18.59 -12.97
C LEU A 600 2.86 17.10 -12.62
N PRO A 601 3.87 16.20 -12.63
CA PRO A 601 3.67 14.81 -12.23
C PRO A 601 3.17 14.63 -10.78
N VAL A 602 3.64 15.48 -9.86
CA VAL A 602 3.23 15.41 -8.44
C VAL A 602 1.80 15.87 -8.25
N ILE A 603 1.38 16.91 -8.98
CA ILE A 603 -0.03 17.34 -8.98
C ILE A 603 -0.92 16.18 -9.44
N PHE A 604 -0.52 15.45 -10.49
CA PHE A 604 -1.24 14.25 -10.92
C PHE A 604 -1.21 13.14 -9.86
N ALA A 605 -0.09 12.96 -9.15
CA ALA A 605 0.00 11.97 -8.08
C ALA A 605 -0.97 12.27 -6.93
N PHE A 606 -1.06 13.53 -6.49
CA PHE A 606 -2.03 13.94 -5.48
C PHE A 606 -3.47 13.82 -5.99
N LEU A 607 -3.72 14.14 -7.25
CA LEU A 607 -5.02 13.98 -7.88
C LEU A 607 -5.43 12.49 -7.93
N HIS A 608 -4.53 11.61 -8.35
CA HIS A 608 -4.77 10.16 -8.34
C HIS A 608 -5.08 9.64 -6.94
N LEU A 609 -4.32 10.07 -5.93
CA LEU A 609 -4.57 9.71 -4.55
C LEU A 609 -5.94 10.20 -4.07
N ALA A 610 -6.32 11.45 -4.38
CA ALA A 610 -7.60 12.00 -3.98
C ALA A 610 -8.79 11.19 -4.53
N PHE A 611 -8.73 10.77 -5.79
CA PHE A 611 -9.76 9.89 -6.37
C PHE A 611 -9.69 8.45 -5.86
N ALA A 612 -8.48 7.95 -5.60
CA ALA A 612 -8.29 6.59 -5.06
C ALA A 612 -8.68 6.49 -3.57
N TYR A 613 -8.70 7.60 -2.82
CA TYR A 613 -8.92 7.61 -1.37
C TYR A 613 -10.23 6.95 -0.96
N HIS A 614 -11.33 7.21 -1.68
CA HIS A 614 -12.62 6.59 -1.39
C HIS A 614 -12.55 5.05 -1.48
N MET A 615 -12.03 4.53 -2.60
CA MET A 615 -11.87 3.09 -2.81
C MET A 615 -10.87 2.49 -1.80
N LEU A 616 -9.77 3.19 -1.51
CA LEU A 616 -8.79 2.77 -0.50
C LEU A 616 -9.45 2.67 0.87
N SER A 617 -10.27 3.65 1.28
CA SER A 617 -10.97 3.62 2.56
C SER A 617 -11.95 2.44 2.67
N LEU A 618 -12.62 2.06 1.57
CA LEU A 618 -13.48 0.88 1.53
C LEU A 618 -12.69 -0.42 1.66
N ILE A 619 -11.54 -0.52 0.98
CA ILE A 619 -10.66 -1.69 1.09
C ILE A 619 -10.13 -1.85 2.52
N LEU A 620 -9.73 -0.76 3.15
CA LEU A 620 -9.24 -0.77 4.53
C LEU A 620 -10.32 -1.17 5.54
N LYS A 621 -11.59 -0.85 5.26
CA LYS A 621 -12.73 -1.32 6.07
C LYS A 621 -12.88 -2.84 6.03
N VAL A 622 -12.56 -3.52 4.92
CA VAL A 622 -12.53 -5.00 4.87
C VAL A 622 -11.52 -5.58 5.86
N ILE A 623 -10.43 -4.86 6.09
CA ILE A 623 -9.37 -5.27 7.02
C ILE A 623 -9.67 -4.81 8.48
N GLY A 624 -10.85 -4.20 8.72
CA GLY A 624 -11.26 -3.75 10.05
C GLY A 624 -10.84 -2.32 10.41
N VAL A 625 -10.18 -1.58 9.52
CA VAL A 625 -9.85 -0.18 9.75
C VAL A 625 -11.05 0.70 9.40
N VAL A 626 -11.74 1.20 10.41
CA VAL A 626 -13.04 1.88 10.26
C VAL A 626 -12.96 3.38 10.42
N ASP A 627 -12.03 3.87 11.21
CA ASP A 627 -11.88 5.29 11.54
C ASP A 627 -11.41 6.08 10.31
N THR A 628 -12.39 6.66 9.60
CA THR A 628 -12.15 7.46 8.40
C THR A 628 -11.42 8.77 8.71
N ALA A 629 -11.59 9.35 9.90
CA ALA A 629 -10.92 10.58 10.30
C ALA A 629 -9.42 10.32 10.53
N MET A 630 -9.10 9.22 11.21
CA MET A 630 -7.71 8.76 11.37
C MET A 630 -7.07 8.46 10.01
N MET A 631 -7.76 7.74 9.11
CA MET A 631 -7.26 7.43 7.77
C MET A 631 -6.97 8.70 6.96
N LEU A 632 -7.86 9.70 7.03
CA LEU A 632 -7.66 10.98 6.35
C LEU A 632 -6.44 11.73 6.93
N SER A 633 -6.32 11.82 8.25
CA SER A 633 -5.20 12.49 8.92
C SER A 633 -3.85 11.85 8.57
N VAL A 634 -3.79 10.52 8.55
CA VAL A 634 -2.60 9.74 8.12
C VAL A 634 -2.28 10.05 6.66
N THR A 635 -3.26 9.98 5.77
CA THR A 635 -3.06 10.25 4.34
C THR A 635 -2.55 11.67 4.09
N LEU A 636 -3.11 12.68 4.76
CA LEU A 636 -2.65 14.07 4.65
C LEU A 636 -1.23 14.26 5.20
N SER A 637 -0.90 13.59 6.31
CA SER A 637 0.46 13.60 6.88
C SER A 637 1.48 13.01 5.91
N ILE A 638 1.16 11.87 5.29
CA ILE A 638 2.00 11.24 4.26
C ILE A 638 2.17 12.16 3.05
N CYS A 639 1.10 12.82 2.59
CA CYS A 639 1.18 13.82 1.52
C CYS A 639 2.14 14.96 1.86
N GLY A 640 2.08 15.47 3.09
CA GLY A 640 2.98 16.52 3.58
C GLY A 640 4.45 16.08 3.59
N ILE A 641 4.73 14.91 4.17
CA ILE A 641 6.08 14.33 4.21
C ILE A 641 6.61 14.09 2.79
N PHE A 642 5.79 13.50 1.92
CA PHE A 642 6.17 13.26 0.52
C PHE A 642 6.48 14.56 -0.21
N ALA A 643 5.65 15.60 -0.05
CA ALA A 643 5.88 16.92 -0.65
C ALA A 643 7.20 17.52 -0.21
N LEU A 644 7.54 17.45 1.09
CA LEU A 644 8.82 17.92 1.62
C LEU A 644 10.01 17.18 0.99
N ILE A 645 9.96 15.85 0.98
CA ILE A 645 11.01 15.01 0.36
C ILE A 645 11.15 15.35 -1.13
N TYR A 646 10.03 15.49 -1.84
CA TYR A 646 10.04 15.81 -3.27
C TYR A 646 10.65 17.18 -3.56
N VAL A 647 10.35 18.19 -2.74
CA VAL A 647 10.98 19.54 -2.83
C VAL A 647 12.48 19.46 -2.57
N LEU A 648 12.93 18.66 -1.59
CA LEU A 648 14.36 18.44 -1.35
C LEU A 648 15.06 17.82 -2.56
N ILE A 649 14.46 16.79 -3.16
CA ILE A 649 14.95 16.16 -4.38
C ILE A 649 15.04 17.19 -5.52
N PHE A 650 13.99 18.01 -5.67
CA PHE A 650 13.98 19.10 -6.64
C PHE A 650 15.14 20.08 -6.43
N MET A 651 15.38 20.53 -5.19
CA MET A 651 16.47 21.47 -4.89
C MET A 651 17.85 20.90 -5.26
N ILE A 652 18.09 19.63 -4.93
CA ILE A 652 19.37 18.94 -5.21
C ILE A 652 19.57 18.78 -6.73
N THR A 653 18.56 18.27 -7.41
CA THR A 653 18.64 17.97 -8.85
C THR A 653 18.65 19.23 -9.71
N SER A 654 17.91 20.28 -9.32
CA SER A 654 17.91 21.59 -9.97
C SER A 654 19.28 22.31 -9.91
N ARG A 655 20.07 22.08 -8.84
CA ARG A 655 21.46 22.58 -8.78
C ARG A 655 22.34 21.94 -9.86
N SER A 656 22.21 20.63 -10.07
CA SER A 656 22.95 19.89 -11.10
C SER A 656 22.58 20.38 -12.51
N TYR A 657 21.29 20.58 -12.78
CA TYR A 657 20.78 21.12 -14.03
C TYR A 657 21.35 22.52 -14.32
N ARG A 658 21.31 23.43 -13.34
CA ARG A 658 21.85 24.81 -13.49
C ARG A 658 23.34 24.81 -13.79
N ARG A 659 24.15 23.94 -13.15
CA ARG A 659 25.58 23.81 -13.45
C ARG A 659 25.84 23.40 -14.91
N ILE A 660 25.02 22.50 -15.47
CA ILE A 660 25.17 22.06 -16.86
C ILE A 660 24.88 23.19 -17.84
N ILE A 661 23.89 24.03 -17.57
CA ILE A 661 23.51 25.13 -18.45
C ILE A 661 24.48 26.32 -18.36
N GLN A 662 25.05 26.60 -17.18
CA GLN A 662 25.97 27.69 -16.95
C GLN A 662 27.40 27.42 -17.44
N MET A 663 27.76 26.14 -17.70
CA MET A 663 29.02 25.76 -18.36
C MET A 663 28.90 25.91 -19.89
#